data_2a55aed9fa3aff3c2074d4effcd6f31b
#
_entry.id   2a55aed9fa3aff3c2074d4effcd6f31b
#
_cell.length_a   1.000
_cell.length_b   1.000
_cell.length_c   1.000
_cell.angle_alpha   90.00
_cell.angle_beta   90.00
_cell.angle_gamma   90.00
#
_symmetry.space_group_name_H-M   'P 1'
#
loop_
_entity.id
_entity.type
_entity.pdbx_description
1 polymer ?
#
loop_
_entity_poly.entity_id
_entity_poly.type
_entity_poly.pdbx_seq_one_letter_code
_entity_poly.pdbx_strand_id
1 'polypeptide(L)'
;MSTTGAVKQLDPNRKSKASLEFEKTLRSKVVGQDAAIQKVSEIYQMFLAGLNAPGRPIGNLLFLGPSGTGKTKVVEAIAETLFNNPQALIKIDCAEFQHSHEIAKLVGCFIPGTGVLLSDGTTKPIEQVKVGDWVITKNGEPHLVTFLHQYKYKGVLTRLMVGNSNVPVVCTSPHKVWAIKQPFVGRRASTRTGRDLSNLYQSENLQYVPAGELRKGDVVVYPRQHLEPSEVTLDLAEYASVMPKLCFDDDYVWSKGGVGDLIKIRRFIKVDKDFTRLAGFYVSEGGNSKSRKTINFTFGSQVQEQPCVQEVRDILGRVFIGGAVHVRERKSHSTRIHYHSRVVSRLMADLFGDHTLNKHLPVWFLQLSPDLLWNFLDTAILGDGGKTVRRRLDYSTSSPNLASQMRLLIHNLGFVTQMQRQVPKPDKRGYKTVPRYRLYMAGEQIQSFVQNLPMCGKSINIFNPGNSGIQRMAHVDDDYVYSRIKAVDEVEYEGFVYDFSVEEKTSYVVENMVVSNSPPGYLGHRETHPLLTQEALNQWHTPEHQITLLLFDEIEKASDSLWNLLLGVLDKATLTLGDTRRVDLSRCLIVMTSNLGASQMQGLAEGGMGFRSPDSSIDDQFDTKIERVAEGAAKRKFSPEFMNRLDKVVVFKTLREEHLKEILDIELGIVQRRILSCVGNSQFVFTCSDAVKTVLLKEGIDPKYGARHLKRTIERMLVSPLSNLVSSGQITLGDTIAIDIDKTGTLTFTLLTQGALAPVMAEKLQTT
;
A
#
# COMPACT_ATOMS: atom_id res chain seq x y z
N MET A 1 -25.92 -67.75 13.02
CA MET A 1 -24.70 -67.97 12.22
C MET A 1 -23.78 -66.78 12.44
N SER A 2 -22.78 -66.93 13.29
CA SER A 2 -21.78 -65.91 13.61
C SER A 2 -20.65 -66.01 12.59
N THR A 3 -20.56 -65.08 11.69
CA THR A 3 -19.39 -64.91 10.82
C THR A 3 -18.31 -64.17 11.60
N THR A 4 -17.41 -64.94 12.21
CA THR A 4 -16.14 -64.44 12.71
C THR A 4 -15.31 -63.97 11.53
N GLY A 5 -15.41 -62.70 11.20
CA GLY A 5 -14.52 -62.04 10.22
C GLY A 5 -13.09 -62.11 10.74
N ALA A 6 -12.20 -62.77 10.04
CA ALA A 6 -10.77 -62.80 10.37
C ALA A 6 -10.25 -61.36 10.51
N VAL A 7 -9.76 -61.00 11.69
CA VAL A 7 -9.12 -59.69 11.93
C VAL A 7 -7.87 -59.63 11.07
N LYS A 8 -7.93 -58.82 10.02
CA LYS A 8 -6.80 -58.59 9.12
C LYS A 8 -5.87 -57.54 9.74
N GLN A 9 -4.67 -57.94 10.08
CA GLN A 9 -3.64 -57.04 10.53
C GLN A 9 -3.28 -56.08 9.37
N LEU A 10 -3.37 -54.76 9.61
CA LEU A 10 -3.02 -53.74 8.65
C LEU A 10 -1.54 -53.39 8.79
N ASP A 11 -0.89 -53.14 7.65
CA ASP A 11 0.50 -52.67 7.61
C ASP A 11 0.51 -51.13 7.41
N PRO A 12 0.88 -50.35 8.45
CA PRO A 12 0.93 -48.90 8.38
C PRO A 12 2.05 -48.35 7.45
N ASN A 13 3.02 -49.20 7.08
CA ASN A 13 4.15 -48.80 6.22
C ASN A 13 3.85 -48.99 4.75
N ARG A 14 2.70 -49.54 4.39
CA ARG A 14 2.32 -49.76 2.99
C ARG A 14 1.94 -48.45 2.32
N LYS A 15 2.76 -47.97 1.35
CA LYS A 15 2.51 -46.76 0.56
C LYS A 15 1.49 -47.04 -0.55
N SER A 16 0.73 -45.99 -0.96
CA SER A 16 -0.15 -46.06 -2.11
C SER A 16 0.66 -46.11 -3.42
N LYS A 17 0.06 -46.65 -4.49
CA LYS A 17 0.71 -46.69 -5.82
C LYS A 17 1.12 -45.29 -6.29
N ALA A 18 0.24 -44.29 -6.13
CA ALA A 18 0.52 -42.91 -6.51
C ALA A 18 1.70 -42.31 -5.71
N SER A 19 1.79 -42.60 -4.40
CA SER A 19 2.90 -42.13 -3.57
C SER A 19 4.23 -42.79 -3.94
N LEU A 20 4.22 -44.10 -4.31
CA LEU A 20 5.41 -44.82 -4.78
C LEU A 20 5.90 -44.32 -6.12
N GLU A 21 4.99 -44.04 -7.05
CA GLU A 21 5.31 -43.49 -8.36
C GLU A 21 5.88 -42.07 -8.27
N PHE A 22 5.25 -41.22 -7.43
CA PHE A 22 5.72 -39.86 -7.10
C PHE A 22 7.16 -39.92 -6.54
N GLU A 23 7.41 -40.75 -5.54
CA GLU A 23 8.73 -40.90 -4.90
C GLU A 23 9.77 -41.39 -5.92
N LYS A 24 9.43 -42.39 -6.75
CA LYS A 24 10.31 -42.95 -7.81
C LYS A 24 10.67 -41.88 -8.84
N THR A 25 9.68 -41.09 -9.26
CA THR A 25 9.92 -40.02 -10.23
C THR A 25 10.79 -38.92 -9.65
N LEU A 26 10.59 -38.53 -8.38
CA LEU A 26 11.46 -37.56 -7.68
C LEU A 26 12.90 -38.07 -7.57
N ARG A 27 13.10 -39.35 -7.21
CA ARG A 27 14.43 -39.96 -7.13
C ARG A 27 15.18 -39.97 -8.47
N SER A 28 14.47 -40.06 -9.59
CA SER A 28 15.11 -39.99 -10.93
C SER A 28 15.53 -38.57 -11.34
N LYS A 29 15.03 -37.51 -10.64
CA LYS A 29 15.29 -36.10 -10.94
C LYS A 29 16.18 -35.41 -9.90
N VAL A 30 16.26 -35.96 -8.69
CA VAL A 30 17.00 -35.39 -7.57
C VAL A 30 17.95 -36.44 -7.02
N VAL A 31 19.25 -36.12 -7.03
CA VAL A 31 20.32 -37.01 -6.61
C VAL A 31 20.88 -36.57 -5.25
N GLY A 32 21.17 -37.56 -4.38
CA GLY A 32 21.91 -37.36 -3.13
C GLY A 32 21.16 -36.62 -2.02
N GLN A 33 19.81 -36.49 -2.12
CA GLN A 33 18.97 -35.79 -1.13
C GLN A 33 17.77 -36.64 -0.70
N ASP A 34 18.03 -37.90 -0.33
CA ASP A 34 17.01 -38.90 0.01
C ASP A 34 16.11 -38.47 1.17
N ALA A 35 16.67 -37.80 2.18
CA ALA A 35 15.91 -37.29 3.32
C ALA A 35 14.86 -36.26 2.87
N ALA A 36 15.18 -35.38 1.94
CA ALA A 36 14.25 -34.39 1.40
C ALA A 36 13.12 -35.06 0.61
N ILE A 37 13.46 -36.00 -0.26
CA ILE A 37 12.51 -36.76 -1.06
C ILE A 37 11.55 -37.53 -0.15
N GLN A 38 12.06 -38.21 0.86
CA GLN A 38 11.25 -38.97 1.81
C GLN A 38 10.26 -38.06 2.54
N LYS A 39 10.70 -36.90 3.07
CA LYS A 39 9.83 -35.99 3.82
C LYS A 39 8.74 -35.38 2.95
N VAL A 40 9.07 -35.00 1.73
CA VAL A 40 8.08 -34.50 0.75
C VAL A 40 7.07 -35.61 0.40
N SER A 41 7.53 -36.84 0.20
CA SER A 41 6.65 -37.99 -0.10
C SER A 41 5.72 -38.34 1.07
N GLU A 42 6.17 -38.21 2.32
CA GLU A 42 5.33 -38.37 3.50
C GLU A 42 4.19 -37.32 3.54
N ILE A 43 4.49 -36.06 3.27
CA ILE A 43 3.50 -34.97 3.21
C ILE A 43 2.51 -35.21 2.07
N TYR A 44 3.01 -35.57 0.87
CA TYR A 44 2.16 -35.87 -0.27
C TYR A 44 1.22 -37.06 0.00
N GLN A 45 1.69 -38.08 0.69
CA GLN A 45 0.85 -39.22 1.11
C GLN A 45 -0.24 -38.81 2.08
N MET A 46 0.06 -37.92 3.05
CA MET A 46 -0.94 -37.37 3.99
C MET A 46 -1.99 -36.55 3.23
N PHE A 47 -1.57 -35.76 2.25
CA PHE A 47 -2.47 -35.01 1.39
C PHE A 47 -3.42 -35.92 0.60
N LEU A 48 -2.89 -36.97 -0.08
CA LEU A 48 -3.70 -37.94 -0.81
C LEU A 48 -4.70 -38.68 0.08
N ALA A 49 -4.36 -38.89 1.35
CA ALA A 49 -5.25 -39.51 2.32
C ALA A 49 -6.31 -38.55 2.89
N GLY A 50 -6.26 -37.26 2.58
CA GLY A 50 -7.17 -36.25 3.14
C GLY A 50 -7.01 -36.03 4.65
N LEU A 51 -5.86 -36.36 5.24
CA LEU A 51 -5.59 -36.31 6.68
C LEU A 51 -4.85 -35.04 7.10
N ASN A 52 -4.83 -34.02 6.25
CA ASN A 52 -4.22 -32.74 6.59
C ASN A 52 -5.04 -32.01 7.66
N ALA A 53 -4.36 -31.27 8.54
CA ALA A 53 -5.02 -30.46 9.55
C ALA A 53 -5.84 -29.32 8.90
N PRO A 54 -7.15 -29.21 9.19
CA PRO A 54 -7.97 -28.15 8.61
C PRO A 54 -7.46 -26.77 9.02
N GLY A 55 -7.45 -25.83 8.07
CA GLY A 55 -7.01 -24.44 8.31
C GLY A 55 -5.51 -24.27 8.43
N ARG A 56 -4.69 -25.23 8.01
CA ARG A 56 -3.24 -25.14 7.89
C ARG A 56 -2.80 -25.45 6.46
N PRO A 57 -1.60 -24.96 6.01
CA PRO A 57 -1.02 -25.41 4.77
C PRO A 57 -0.82 -26.95 4.74
N ILE A 58 -0.71 -27.53 3.53
CA ILE A 58 -0.43 -28.97 3.35
C ILE A 58 0.84 -29.38 4.08
N GLY A 59 1.86 -28.52 4.06
CA GLY A 59 3.09 -28.71 4.78
C GLY A 59 3.98 -27.48 4.73
N ASN A 60 4.74 -27.27 5.80
CA ASN A 60 5.68 -26.17 5.99
C ASN A 60 7.09 -26.73 6.18
N LEU A 61 7.91 -26.66 5.13
CA LEU A 61 9.25 -27.24 5.11
C LEU A 61 10.32 -26.14 5.13
N LEU A 62 11.37 -26.34 5.92
CA LEU A 62 12.59 -25.52 5.89
C LEU A 62 13.76 -26.38 5.41
N PHE A 63 14.35 -26.01 4.24
CA PHE A 63 15.51 -26.63 3.65
C PHE A 63 16.76 -25.87 4.02
N LEU A 64 17.64 -26.48 4.80
CA LEU A 64 18.91 -25.90 5.24
C LEU A 64 20.07 -26.56 4.50
N GLY A 65 21.08 -25.79 4.15
CA GLY A 65 22.31 -26.36 3.58
C GLY A 65 23.10 -25.38 2.72
N PRO A 66 24.31 -25.77 2.29
CA PRO A 66 25.17 -24.95 1.43
C PRO A 66 24.52 -24.61 0.10
N SER A 67 25.03 -23.54 -0.55
CA SER A 67 24.59 -23.19 -1.90
C SER A 67 24.97 -24.29 -2.90
N GLY A 68 24.10 -24.57 -3.87
CA GLY A 68 24.37 -25.58 -4.91
C GLY A 68 24.10 -27.03 -4.50
N THR A 69 23.53 -27.30 -3.33
CA THR A 69 23.17 -28.68 -2.88
C THR A 69 21.81 -29.16 -3.41
N GLY A 70 21.10 -28.35 -4.21
CA GLY A 70 19.87 -28.78 -4.85
C GLY A 70 18.57 -28.41 -4.13
N LYS A 71 18.58 -27.51 -3.11
CA LYS A 71 17.37 -27.09 -2.35
C LYS A 71 16.22 -26.63 -3.27
N THR A 72 16.48 -25.65 -4.13
CA THR A 72 15.50 -25.13 -5.11
C THR A 72 15.14 -26.19 -6.15
N LYS A 73 16.13 -27.04 -6.57
CA LYS A 73 15.92 -28.10 -7.55
C LYS A 73 14.89 -29.15 -7.11
N VAL A 74 14.84 -29.47 -5.80
CA VAL A 74 13.81 -30.38 -5.27
C VAL A 74 12.42 -29.81 -5.48
N VAL A 75 12.21 -28.51 -5.27
CA VAL A 75 10.89 -27.87 -5.45
C VAL A 75 10.51 -27.83 -6.94
N GLU A 76 11.46 -27.52 -7.83
CA GLU A 76 11.26 -27.59 -9.29
C GLU A 76 10.93 -29.02 -9.74
N ALA A 77 11.59 -30.03 -9.17
CA ALA A 77 11.30 -31.43 -9.46
C ALA A 77 9.92 -31.88 -9.00
N ILE A 78 9.44 -31.36 -7.84
CA ILE A 78 8.07 -31.57 -7.37
C ILE A 78 7.07 -30.96 -8.38
N ALA A 79 7.30 -29.71 -8.80
CA ALA A 79 6.45 -29.02 -9.79
C ALA A 79 6.39 -29.79 -11.11
N GLU A 80 7.55 -30.22 -11.61
CA GLU A 80 7.64 -30.99 -12.84
C GLU A 80 6.97 -32.37 -12.72
N THR A 81 7.02 -33.00 -11.56
CA THR A 81 6.39 -34.31 -11.31
C THR A 81 4.87 -34.23 -11.21
N LEU A 82 4.34 -33.15 -10.58
CA LEU A 82 2.89 -32.99 -10.39
C LEU A 82 2.20 -32.36 -11.60
N PHE A 83 2.88 -31.43 -12.29
CA PHE A 83 2.25 -30.59 -13.31
C PHE A 83 2.93 -30.68 -14.68
N ASN A 84 3.91 -31.53 -14.87
CA ASN A 84 4.77 -31.64 -16.07
C ASN A 84 5.42 -30.29 -16.46
N ASN A 85 5.55 -29.37 -15.49
CA ASN A 85 6.13 -28.04 -15.70
C ASN A 85 6.97 -27.63 -14.48
N PRO A 86 8.30 -27.47 -14.62
CA PRO A 86 9.17 -27.05 -13.51
C PRO A 86 8.92 -25.60 -13.05
N GLN A 87 8.20 -24.81 -13.85
CA GLN A 87 7.80 -23.43 -13.54
C GLN A 87 6.46 -23.36 -12.79
N ALA A 88 5.77 -24.49 -12.58
CA ALA A 88 4.48 -24.54 -11.89
C ALA A 88 4.64 -24.37 -10.37
N LEU A 89 5.32 -23.29 -9.97
CA LEU A 89 5.56 -22.89 -8.58
C LEU A 89 5.56 -21.37 -8.46
N ILE A 90 5.17 -20.86 -7.32
CA ILE A 90 5.29 -19.44 -6.98
C ILE A 90 6.58 -19.27 -6.19
N LYS A 91 7.55 -18.56 -6.77
CA LYS A 91 8.85 -18.30 -6.15
C LYS A 91 8.95 -16.87 -5.65
N ILE A 92 9.32 -16.72 -4.39
CA ILE A 92 9.57 -15.44 -3.72
C ILE A 92 11.03 -15.41 -3.26
N ASP A 93 11.80 -14.50 -3.82
CA ASP A 93 13.18 -14.26 -3.40
C ASP A 93 13.19 -13.34 -2.18
N CYS A 94 13.49 -13.91 -1.00
CA CYS A 94 13.52 -13.17 0.24
C CYS A 94 14.71 -12.21 0.36
N ALA A 95 15.70 -12.30 -0.53
CA ALA A 95 16.79 -11.34 -0.60
C ALA A 95 16.32 -9.95 -1.07
N GLU A 96 15.18 -9.88 -1.77
CA GLU A 96 14.53 -8.60 -2.12
C GLU A 96 13.88 -7.91 -0.92
N PHE A 97 13.78 -8.55 0.25
CA PHE A 97 13.08 -8.07 1.45
C PHE A 97 14.01 -7.94 2.68
N GLN A 98 15.29 -7.64 2.49
CA GLN A 98 16.32 -7.61 3.54
C GLN A 98 16.15 -6.49 4.55
N HIS A 99 15.65 -5.33 4.13
CA HIS A 99 15.55 -4.16 4.99
C HIS A 99 14.12 -3.65 5.11
N SER A 100 13.75 -3.17 6.29
CA SER A 100 12.44 -2.56 6.52
C SER A 100 12.16 -1.33 5.63
N HIS A 101 13.21 -0.64 5.15
CA HIS A 101 13.06 0.47 4.21
C HIS A 101 12.79 0.00 2.76
N GLU A 102 13.08 -1.24 2.42
CA GLU A 102 12.70 -1.83 1.13
C GLU A 102 11.22 -2.18 1.11
N ILE A 103 10.64 -2.53 2.27
CA ILE A 103 9.19 -2.64 2.43
C ILE A 103 8.51 -1.27 2.20
N ALA A 104 9.11 -0.17 2.68
CA ALA A 104 8.61 1.17 2.43
C ALA A 104 8.69 1.58 0.94
N LYS A 105 9.56 0.95 0.13
CA LYS A 105 9.55 1.10 -1.34
C LYS A 105 8.40 0.34 -2.01
N LEU A 106 7.85 -0.66 -1.33
CA LEU A 106 6.74 -1.49 -1.81
C LEU A 106 5.39 -1.01 -1.29
N VAL A 107 5.39 -0.35 -0.11
CA VAL A 107 4.21 0.20 0.56
C VAL A 107 4.13 1.69 0.26
N GLY A 108 2.94 2.17 -0.09
CA GLY A 108 2.71 3.60 -0.26
C GLY A 108 2.82 4.32 1.09
N CYS A 109 3.70 5.34 1.20
CA CYS A 109 3.88 6.12 2.43
C CYS A 109 4.08 7.59 2.14
N PHE A 110 3.79 8.44 3.14
CA PHE A 110 3.93 9.90 3.08
C PHE A 110 5.00 10.41 4.06
N ILE A 111 5.54 11.60 3.77
CA ILE A 111 6.43 12.30 4.69
C ILE A 111 5.65 12.92 5.87
N PRO A 112 6.31 13.20 7.03
CA PRO A 112 5.71 13.94 8.12
C PRO A 112 5.15 15.29 7.67
N GLY A 113 4.09 15.73 8.33
CA GLY A 113 3.39 16.99 8.01
C GLY A 113 2.39 16.90 6.89
N THR A 114 2.23 15.74 6.23
CA THR A 114 1.16 15.53 5.24
C THR A 114 -0.20 15.54 5.94
N GLY A 115 -1.11 16.43 5.52
CA GLY A 115 -2.41 16.61 6.15
C GLY A 115 -3.40 15.52 5.76
N VAL A 116 -3.91 14.78 6.73
CA VAL A 116 -4.98 13.78 6.57
C VAL A 116 -6.32 14.42 6.91
N LEU A 117 -7.33 14.23 6.07
CA LEU A 117 -8.68 14.75 6.29
C LEU A 117 -9.44 13.86 7.27
N LEU A 118 -9.85 14.43 8.39
CA LEU A 118 -10.68 13.77 9.40
C LEU A 118 -12.19 13.93 9.10
N SER A 119 -13.01 13.12 9.78
CA SER A 119 -14.47 13.13 9.62
C SER A 119 -15.14 14.45 10.01
N ASP A 120 -14.50 15.23 10.87
CA ASP A 120 -14.96 16.56 11.29
C ASP A 120 -14.57 17.68 10.29
N GLY A 121 -14.00 17.32 9.13
CA GLY A 121 -13.51 18.23 8.10
C GLY A 121 -12.20 18.94 8.45
N THR A 122 -11.59 18.64 9.59
CA THR A 122 -10.26 19.16 9.95
C THR A 122 -9.15 18.35 9.30
N THR A 123 -7.93 18.86 9.31
CA THR A 123 -6.75 18.13 8.84
C THR A 123 -5.77 17.90 9.98
N LYS A 124 -5.23 16.68 10.05
CA LYS A 124 -4.26 16.26 11.06
C LYS A 124 -2.98 15.77 10.36
N PRO A 125 -1.78 16.22 10.78
CA PRO A 125 -0.53 15.68 10.25
C PRO A 125 -0.49 14.16 10.40
N ILE A 126 -0.04 13.44 9.35
CA ILE A 126 -0.10 11.97 9.29
C ILE A 126 0.63 11.28 10.46
N GLU A 127 1.75 11.85 10.93
CA GLU A 127 2.50 11.36 12.08
C GLU A 127 1.77 11.54 13.42
N GLN A 128 0.69 12.31 13.44
CA GLN A 128 -0.15 12.55 14.65
C GLN A 128 -1.46 11.76 14.60
N VAL A 129 -1.77 11.11 13.51
CA VAL A 129 -2.93 10.22 13.39
C VAL A 129 -2.79 9.07 14.37
N LYS A 130 -3.89 8.65 14.99
CA LYS A 130 -3.95 7.59 16.01
C LYS A 130 -4.96 6.53 15.60
N VAL A 131 -4.76 5.31 16.09
CA VAL A 131 -5.81 4.28 16.04
C VAL A 131 -7.04 4.81 16.79
N GLY A 132 -8.20 4.70 16.15
CA GLY A 132 -9.45 5.28 16.66
C GLY A 132 -9.81 6.65 16.09
N ASP A 133 -8.94 7.31 15.30
CA ASP A 133 -9.31 8.51 14.55
C ASP A 133 -10.26 8.13 13.40
N TRP A 134 -11.23 9.00 13.09
CA TRP A 134 -12.14 8.84 11.95
C TRP A 134 -11.64 9.67 10.76
N VAL A 135 -11.39 9.02 9.63
CA VAL A 135 -10.90 9.66 8.39
C VAL A 135 -11.92 9.54 7.27
N ILE A 136 -11.90 10.50 6.34
CA ILE A 136 -12.77 10.47 5.16
C ILE A 136 -12.17 9.57 4.08
N THR A 137 -13.00 8.69 3.51
CA THR A 137 -12.63 7.78 2.43
C THR A 137 -13.02 8.32 1.05
N LYS A 138 -12.73 7.57 0.00
CA LYS A 138 -12.99 7.97 -1.39
C LYS A 138 -14.45 8.30 -1.70
N ASN A 139 -15.40 7.71 -0.95
CA ASN A 139 -16.82 7.95 -1.14
C ASN A 139 -17.36 9.12 -0.29
N GLY A 140 -16.49 9.86 0.41
CA GLY A 140 -16.91 10.91 1.34
C GLY A 140 -17.39 10.40 2.71
N GLU A 141 -17.36 9.08 2.93
CA GLU A 141 -17.80 8.43 4.17
C GLU A 141 -16.68 8.39 5.21
N PRO A 142 -17.01 8.57 6.51
CA PRO A 142 -16.05 8.43 7.60
C PRO A 142 -15.81 6.95 7.96
N HIS A 143 -14.54 6.57 8.17
CA HIS A 143 -14.13 5.24 8.64
C HIS A 143 -13.00 5.32 9.66
N LEU A 144 -12.89 4.27 10.49
CA LEU A 144 -11.97 4.22 11.62
C LEU A 144 -10.55 3.83 11.19
N VAL A 145 -9.54 4.51 11.73
CA VAL A 145 -8.14 4.09 11.62
C VAL A 145 -7.88 2.90 12.54
N THR A 146 -7.43 1.78 11.98
CA THR A 146 -7.25 0.52 12.71
C THR A 146 -5.80 0.19 13.03
N PHE A 147 -4.86 0.64 12.19
CA PHE A 147 -3.43 0.36 12.38
C PHE A 147 -2.57 1.51 11.83
N LEU A 148 -1.38 1.71 12.42
CA LEU A 148 -0.43 2.75 12.00
C LEU A 148 0.84 2.12 11.45
N HIS A 149 1.35 2.66 10.34
CA HIS A 149 2.58 2.24 9.71
C HIS A 149 3.61 3.36 9.78
N GLN A 150 4.81 3.03 10.24
CA GLN A 150 5.94 3.95 10.31
C GLN A 150 7.21 3.23 9.87
N TYR A 151 7.91 3.76 8.86
CA TYR A 151 9.12 3.17 8.33
C TYR A 151 10.24 4.21 8.21
N LYS A 152 11.49 3.78 8.39
CA LYS A 152 12.65 4.57 7.96
C LYS A 152 12.79 4.42 6.46
N TYR A 153 12.95 5.52 5.74
CA TYR A 153 13.09 5.53 4.29
C TYR A 153 14.33 6.33 3.89
N LYS A 154 15.05 5.82 2.89
CA LYS A 154 16.14 6.53 2.22
C LYS A 154 16.04 6.27 0.73
N GLY A 155 15.81 7.31 -0.04
CA GLY A 155 15.68 7.22 -1.49
C GLY A 155 14.88 8.35 -2.08
N VAL A 156 14.43 8.16 -3.32
CA VAL A 156 13.69 9.15 -4.08
C VAL A 156 12.19 9.03 -3.81
N LEU A 157 11.54 10.15 -3.49
CA LEU A 157 10.10 10.30 -3.34
C LEU A 157 9.51 11.07 -4.51
N THR A 158 8.24 10.81 -4.80
CA THR A 158 7.47 11.57 -5.79
C THR A 158 6.77 12.74 -5.11
N ARG A 159 6.96 13.94 -5.65
CA ARG A 159 6.34 15.19 -5.21
C ARG A 159 5.28 15.61 -6.22
N LEU A 160 4.03 15.67 -5.79
CA LEU A 160 2.87 16.02 -6.60
C LEU A 160 2.38 17.44 -6.26
N MET A 161 2.24 18.31 -7.27
CA MET A 161 1.63 19.61 -7.13
C MET A 161 0.27 19.63 -7.82
N VAL A 162 -0.79 19.79 -7.04
CA VAL A 162 -2.18 19.79 -7.53
C VAL A 162 -2.66 21.21 -7.86
N GLY A 163 -3.57 21.31 -8.83
CA GLY A 163 -4.04 22.59 -9.39
C GLY A 163 -4.73 23.52 -8.39
N ASN A 164 -5.41 22.97 -7.42
CA ASN A 164 -6.22 23.68 -6.42
C ASN A 164 -5.51 23.88 -5.08
N SER A 165 -4.21 23.59 -4.98
CA SER A 165 -3.40 23.80 -3.77
C SER A 165 -2.00 24.30 -4.10
N ASN A 166 -1.36 24.98 -3.12
CA ASN A 166 0.06 25.26 -3.16
C ASN A 166 0.86 24.39 -2.17
N VAL A 167 0.19 23.45 -1.51
CA VAL A 167 0.84 22.46 -0.65
C VAL A 167 1.14 21.23 -1.49
N PRO A 168 2.42 20.85 -1.65
CA PRO A 168 2.77 19.64 -2.36
C PRO A 168 2.44 18.40 -1.52
N VAL A 169 2.05 17.32 -2.18
CA VAL A 169 2.00 16.00 -1.57
C VAL A 169 3.28 15.25 -1.95
N VAL A 170 3.98 14.72 -0.96
CA VAL A 170 5.23 13.99 -1.15
C VAL A 170 5.06 12.59 -0.60
N CYS A 171 5.21 11.59 -1.46
CA CYS A 171 5.01 10.19 -1.12
C CYS A 171 6.00 9.27 -1.82
N THR A 172 6.06 8.02 -1.42
CA THR A 172 6.80 6.99 -2.13
C THR A 172 6.19 6.76 -3.52
N SER A 173 7.03 6.49 -4.53
CA SER A 173 6.59 6.35 -5.93
C SER A 173 5.52 5.28 -6.16
N PRO A 174 5.50 4.12 -5.47
CA PRO A 174 4.46 3.10 -5.64
C PRO A 174 3.13 3.46 -4.94
N HIS A 175 3.06 4.55 -4.16
CA HIS A 175 1.82 4.93 -3.49
C HIS A 175 0.70 5.20 -4.49
N LYS A 176 -0.44 4.54 -4.31
CA LYS A 176 -1.55 4.62 -5.26
C LYS A 176 -2.44 5.82 -4.98
N VAL A 177 -2.66 6.61 -6.01
CA VAL A 177 -3.54 7.77 -6.04
C VAL A 177 -4.77 7.46 -6.89
N TRP A 178 -5.96 7.82 -6.42
CA TRP A 178 -7.20 7.69 -7.17
C TRP A 178 -7.26 8.79 -8.22
N ALA A 179 -7.02 8.45 -9.50
CA ALA A 179 -6.74 9.43 -10.55
C ALA A 179 -7.23 8.98 -11.94
N ILE A 180 -7.35 9.94 -12.85
CA ILE A 180 -7.58 9.73 -14.28
C ILE A 180 -6.27 10.03 -15.01
N LYS A 181 -5.71 9.05 -15.71
CA LYS A 181 -4.58 9.24 -16.63
C LYS A 181 -5.07 9.89 -17.93
N GLN A 182 -4.44 10.98 -18.34
CA GLN A 182 -4.70 11.59 -19.63
C GLN A 182 -4.12 10.72 -20.75
N PRO A 183 -4.86 10.49 -21.86
CA PRO A 183 -4.25 9.94 -23.05
C PRO A 183 -3.13 10.87 -23.50
N PHE A 184 -2.02 10.32 -23.99
CA PHE A 184 -0.85 11.05 -24.42
C PHE A 184 -1.23 11.97 -25.61
N VAL A 185 -1.62 13.20 -25.30
CA VAL A 185 -1.84 14.23 -26.31
C VAL A 185 -0.48 14.87 -26.57
N GLY A 186 0.10 14.54 -27.72
CA GLY A 186 1.37 15.11 -28.16
C GLY A 186 1.41 16.63 -28.00
N ARG A 187 2.60 17.22 -27.88
CA ARG A 187 2.96 18.60 -27.52
C ARG A 187 2.25 19.75 -28.29
N ARG A 188 1.26 19.49 -29.13
CA ARG A 188 0.59 20.48 -30.00
C ARG A 188 -0.94 20.46 -29.91
N ALA A 189 -1.54 20.23 -28.77
CA ALA A 189 -2.93 20.63 -28.59
C ALA A 189 -2.97 22.14 -28.33
N SER A 190 -3.09 22.90 -29.42
CA SER A 190 -3.28 24.33 -29.44
C SER A 190 -4.43 24.72 -28.48
N THR A 191 -4.16 25.69 -27.63
CA THR A 191 -5.07 26.28 -26.64
C THR A 191 -6.25 27.06 -27.26
N ARG A 192 -6.53 26.93 -28.54
CA ARG A 192 -7.51 27.76 -29.28
C ARG A 192 -8.80 27.03 -29.71
N THR A 193 -8.87 25.73 -29.65
CA THR A 193 -10.12 25.01 -29.93
C THR A 193 -10.71 24.50 -28.62
N GLY A 194 -11.91 25.00 -28.27
CA GLY A 194 -12.71 24.54 -27.16
C GLY A 194 -13.06 23.06 -27.30
N ARG A 195 -12.12 22.17 -26.89
CA ARG A 195 -12.43 20.77 -26.72
C ARG A 195 -13.24 20.65 -25.44
N ASP A 196 -14.42 20.10 -25.59
CA ASP A 196 -15.22 19.69 -24.47
C ASP A 196 -14.41 18.69 -23.62
N LEU A 197 -14.05 19.10 -22.41
CA LEU A 197 -13.27 18.31 -21.47
C LEU A 197 -14.19 17.54 -20.51
N SER A 198 -15.52 17.65 -20.67
CA SER A 198 -16.49 16.95 -19.84
C SER A 198 -16.29 15.43 -19.88
N ASN A 199 -15.90 14.89 -21.04
CA ASN A 199 -15.58 13.45 -21.19
C ASN A 199 -14.30 13.01 -20.46
N LEU A 200 -13.50 13.93 -19.93
CA LEU A 200 -12.26 13.63 -19.17
C LEU A 200 -12.50 13.53 -17.66
N TYR A 201 -13.59 14.09 -17.18
CA TYR A 201 -13.92 14.17 -15.76
C TYR A 201 -15.05 13.20 -15.38
N GLN A 202 -15.06 12.00 -15.99
CA GLN A 202 -16.05 10.98 -15.68
C GLN A 202 -15.51 10.07 -14.56
N SER A 203 -16.31 9.81 -13.54
CA SER A 203 -15.99 8.94 -12.43
C SER A 203 -15.63 7.51 -12.87
N GLU A 204 -16.18 7.04 -13.98
CA GLU A 204 -15.88 5.74 -14.60
C GLU A 204 -14.42 5.59 -15.05
N ASN A 205 -13.72 6.69 -15.30
CA ASN A 205 -12.31 6.71 -15.73
C ASN A 205 -11.34 6.76 -14.54
N LEU A 206 -11.83 6.81 -13.31
CA LEU A 206 -11.03 6.81 -12.11
C LEU A 206 -10.44 5.43 -11.84
N GLN A 207 -9.14 5.40 -11.57
CA GLN A 207 -8.40 4.19 -11.21
C GLN A 207 -7.28 4.50 -10.23
N TYR A 208 -6.80 3.48 -9.54
CA TYR A 208 -5.62 3.62 -8.70
C TYR A 208 -4.36 3.63 -9.58
N VAL A 209 -3.62 4.72 -9.53
CA VAL A 209 -2.38 4.95 -10.30
C VAL A 209 -1.23 5.17 -9.32
N PRO A 210 -0.09 4.47 -9.46
CA PRO A 210 1.11 4.75 -8.69
C PRO A 210 1.57 6.20 -8.85
N ALA A 211 1.97 6.86 -7.76
CA ALA A 211 2.36 8.26 -7.78
C ALA A 211 3.52 8.54 -8.75
N GLY A 212 4.47 7.61 -8.86
CA GLY A 212 5.60 7.71 -9.80
C GLY A 212 5.22 7.62 -11.28
N GLU A 213 4.01 7.11 -11.59
CA GLU A 213 3.51 7.05 -12.95
C GLU A 213 2.64 8.25 -13.35
N LEU A 214 2.25 9.05 -12.37
CA LEU A 214 1.47 10.26 -12.63
C LEU A 214 2.29 11.30 -13.37
N ARG A 215 1.64 12.07 -14.22
CA ARG A 215 2.25 13.09 -15.04
C ARG A 215 1.50 14.41 -14.94
N LYS A 216 2.16 15.49 -15.30
CA LYS A 216 1.52 16.80 -15.46
C LYS A 216 0.34 16.69 -16.43
N GLY A 217 -0.84 17.11 -15.95
CA GLY A 217 -2.08 17.07 -16.71
C GLY A 217 -3.03 15.94 -16.29
N ASP A 218 -2.54 14.89 -15.62
CA ASP A 218 -3.39 13.86 -15.00
C ASP A 218 -4.29 14.50 -13.94
N VAL A 219 -5.40 13.85 -13.63
CA VAL A 219 -6.44 14.39 -12.77
C VAL A 219 -6.57 13.57 -11.51
N VAL A 220 -6.52 14.24 -10.37
CA VAL A 220 -6.79 13.65 -9.03
C VAL A 220 -8.11 14.17 -8.51
N VAL A 221 -8.72 13.48 -7.57
CA VAL A 221 -10.03 13.82 -7.04
C VAL A 221 -10.02 14.02 -5.54
N TYR A 222 -10.92 14.89 -5.07
CA TYR A 222 -11.25 15.12 -3.68
C TYR A 222 -12.74 14.81 -3.50
N PRO A 223 -13.15 13.97 -2.52
CA PRO A 223 -14.54 13.53 -2.40
C PRO A 223 -15.43 14.63 -1.85
N ARG A 224 -16.69 14.64 -2.28
CA ARG A 224 -17.78 15.38 -1.66
C ARG A 224 -18.50 14.47 -0.68
N GLN A 225 -19.03 15.04 0.38
CA GLN A 225 -19.82 14.30 1.35
C GLN A 225 -21.31 14.51 1.05
N HIS A 226 -22.04 13.43 0.89
CA HIS A 226 -23.48 13.43 0.79
C HIS A 226 -24.07 13.22 2.19
N LEU A 227 -24.24 14.33 2.91
CA LEU A 227 -24.75 14.32 4.28
C LEU A 227 -26.27 14.59 4.25
N GLU A 228 -27.04 13.75 4.94
CA GLU A 228 -28.45 14.01 5.14
C GLU A 228 -28.63 15.24 6.04
N PRO A 229 -29.43 16.22 5.62
CA PRO A 229 -29.65 17.42 6.43
C PRO A 229 -30.30 17.08 7.78
N SER A 230 -29.69 17.58 8.85
CA SER A 230 -30.22 17.39 10.21
C SER A 230 -30.68 18.70 10.84
N GLU A 231 -31.84 18.67 11.52
CA GLU A 231 -32.22 19.74 12.40
C GLU A 231 -31.49 19.59 13.74
N VAL A 232 -30.80 20.66 14.17
CA VAL A 232 -30.00 20.65 15.38
C VAL A 232 -30.61 21.63 16.39
N THR A 233 -30.84 21.17 17.62
CA THR A 233 -31.21 21.99 18.77
C THR A 233 -30.15 21.77 19.86
N LEU A 234 -29.55 22.84 20.32
CA LEU A 234 -28.52 22.82 21.37
C LEU A 234 -29.17 22.91 22.74
N ASP A 235 -28.94 21.94 23.63
CA ASP A 235 -29.32 22.01 25.04
C ASP A 235 -28.15 22.57 25.85
N LEU A 236 -28.31 23.78 26.35
CA LEU A 236 -27.29 24.45 27.18
C LEU A 236 -27.07 23.78 28.54
N ALA A 237 -28.00 22.96 29.02
CA ALA A 237 -27.85 22.22 30.27
C ALA A 237 -26.73 21.13 30.18
N GLU A 238 -26.39 20.64 28.99
CA GLU A 238 -25.28 19.68 28.77
C GLU A 238 -23.93 20.26 29.23
N TYR A 239 -23.80 21.58 29.25
CA TYR A 239 -22.61 22.27 29.75
C TYR A 239 -22.50 22.29 31.29
N ALA A 240 -23.49 21.77 32.01
CA ALA A 240 -23.48 21.75 33.49
C ALA A 240 -22.27 21.02 34.08
N SER A 241 -21.82 19.95 33.43
CA SER A 241 -20.65 19.17 33.85
C SER A 241 -19.32 19.92 33.73
N VAL A 242 -19.21 20.85 32.79
CA VAL A 242 -18.00 21.67 32.54
C VAL A 242 -18.08 23.09 33.09
N MET A 243 -19.24 23.48 33.60
CA MET A 243 -19.48 24.77 34.25
C MET A 243 -20.04 24.58 35.66
N PRO A 244 -19.19 24.49 36.70
CA PRO A 244 -19.62 24.08 38.04
C PRO A 244 -20.58 25.04 38.74
N LYS A 245 -20.88 26.21 38.17
CA LYS A 245 -21.87 27.17 38.68
C LYS A 245 -23.05 27.37 37.72
N LEU A 246 -23.25 26.46 36.78
CA LEU A 246 -24.39 26.49 35.87
C LEU A 246 -25.63 26.00 36.62
N CYS A 247 -26.70 26.79 36.56
CA CYS A 247 -28.05 26.44 37.03
C CYS A 247 -28.97 26.41 35.82
N PHE A 248 -29.95 25.51 35.81
CA PHE A 248 -30.96 25.45 34.78
C PHE A 248 -32.28 24.94 35.31
N ASP A 249 -33.35 25.33 34.65
CA ASP A 249 -34.69 24.79 34.76
C ASP A 249 -35.13 24.23 33.38
N ASP A 250 -36.41 23.94 33.21
CA ASP A 250 -36.91 23.38 31.95
C ASP A 250 -36.75 24.34 30.77
N ASP A 251 -36.81 25.68 31.00
CA ASP A 251 -36.80 26.69 29.96
C ASP A 251 -35.53 27.52 29.87
N TYR A 252 -34.79 27.69 31.00
CA TYR A 252 -33.69 28.63 31.08
C TYR A 252 -32.43 28.06 31.73
N VAL A 253 -31.30 28.67 31.36
CA VAL A 253 -29.98 28.43 31.94
C VAL A 253 -29.35 29.72 32.39
N TRP A 254 -28.68 29.73 33.57
CA TRP A 254 -27.96 30.88 34.11
C TRP A 254 -26.74 30.46 34.93
N SER A 255 -25.82 31.38 35.16
CA SER A 255 -24.64 31.13 36.00
C SER A 255 -24.84 31.75 37.39
N LYS A 256 -24.50 31.02 38.47
CA LYS A 256 -24.59 31.48 39.85
C LYS A 256 -23.25 32.06 40.31
N GLY A 257 -23.17 33.38 40.67
CA GLY A 257 -21.94 33.85 41.33
C GLY A 257 -21.44 35.26 41.07
N GLY A 258 -22.27 36.29 40.83
CA GLY A 258 -21.85 37.70 40.81
C GLY A 258 -22.94 38.68 40.42
N VAL A 259 -22.71 39.95 40.67
CA VAL A 259 -23.58 41.04 40.18
C VAL A 259 -23.52 41.03 38.65
N GLY A 260 -24.61 40.63 37.99
CA GLY A 260 -24.72 40.45 36.55
C GLY A 260 -24.83 39.00 36.07
N ASP A 261 -24.65 38.01 36.96
CA ASP A 261 -24.74 36.58 36.60
C ASP A 261 -26.19 36.03 36.66
N LEU A 262 -27.18 36.87 36.89
CA LEU A 262 -28.62 36.53 36.92
C LEU A 262 -29.27 36.53 35.52
N ILE A 263 -28.49 36.71 34.47
CA ILE A 263 -29.00 36.68 33.09
C ILE A 263 -29.43 35.24 32.77
N LYS A 264 -30.73 35.04 32.69
CA LYS A 264 -31.35 33.79 32.24
C LYS A 264 -31.42 33.78 30.73
N ILE A 265 -30.89 32.72 30.11
CA ILE A 265 -30.90 32.50 28.66
C ILE A 265 -31.74 31.27 28.40
N ARG A 266 -32.48 31.24 27.30
CA ARG A 266 -33.24 30.04 26.91
C ARG A 266 -32.33 28.81 26.86
N ARG A 267 -32.80 27.72 27.44
CA ARG A 267 -32.06 26.45 27.53
C ARG A 267 -31.87 25.83 26.16
N PHE A 268 -32.92 25.78 25.36
CA PHE A 268 -32.86 25.18 24.02
C PHE A 268 -32.70 26.27 22.96
N ILE A 269 -31.63 26.15 22.17
CA ILE A 269 -31.32 27.03 21.04
C ILE A 269 -31.45 26.26 19.77
N LYS A 270 -32.43 26.60 18.93
CA LYS A 270 -32.55 26.04 17.59
C LYS A 270 -31.47 26.61 16.69
N VAL A 271 -30.78 25.72 15.95
CA VAL A 271 -29.82 26.11 14.92
C VAL A 271 -30.61 26.47 13.67
N ASP A 272 -30.98 27.73 13.56
CA ASP A 272 -31.73 28.31 12.46
C ASP A 272 -30.88 29.31 11.66
N LYS A 273 -31.54 30.06 10.78
CA LYS A 273 -30.91 31.12 10.00
C LYS A 273 -30.17 32.16 10.83
N ASP A 274 -30.77 32.60 11.92
CA ASP A 274 -30.16 33.62 12.80
C ASP A 274 -28.93 33.08 13.50
N PHE A 275 -28.99 31.83 13.99
CA PHE A 275 -27.84 31.20 14.65
C PHE A 275 -26.68 31.00 13.65
N THR A 276 -26.96 30.52 12.42
CA THR A 276 -25.91 30.28 11.42
C THR A 276 -25.27 31.58 10.92
N ARG A 277 -26.05 32.65 10.77
CA ARG A 277 -25.52 33.97 10.46
C ARG A 277 -24.63 34.52 11.58
N LEU A 278 -25.06 34.34 12.83
CA LEU A 278 -24.23 34.71 13.99
C LEU A 278 -22.93 33.92 14.05
N ALA A 279 -22.97 32.61 13.75
CA ALA A 279 -21.79 31.76 13.66
C ALA A 279 -20.80 32.29 12.61
N GLY A 280 -21.28 32.69 11.43
CA GLY A 280 -20.44 33.27 10.40
C GLY A 280 -19.75 34.57 10.83
N PHE A 281 -20.45 35.47 11.46
CA PHE A 281 -19.84 36.68 12.08
C PHE A 281 -18.89 36.34 13.22
N TYR A 282 -19.16 35.28 13.97
CA TYR A 282 -18.29 34.91 15.09
C TYR A 282 -16.98 34.27 14.62
N VAL A 283 -16.98 33.45 13.58
CA VAL A 283 -15.73 32.86 13.07
C VAL A 283 -14.83 33.89 12.37
N SER A 284 -15.41 34.94 11.80
CA SER A 284 -14.69 36.05 11.16
C SER A 284 -14.30 37.18 12.14
N GLU A 285 -15.26 37.85 12.74
CA GLU A 285 -15.08 39.06 13.51
C GLU A 285 -15.20 38.85 15.03
N GLY A 286 -15.62 37.64 15.43
CA GLY A 286 -15.95 37.31 16.82
C GLY A 286 -14.77 36.78 17.62
N GLY A 287 -14.86 36.93 18.93
CA GLY A 287 -13.91 36.34 19.89
C GLY A 287 -14.39 36.47 21.32
N ASN A 288 -13.69 35.82 22.22
CA ASN A 288 -14.02 35.87 23.67
C ASN A 288 -13.10 36.80 24.43
N SER A 289 -13.60 37.36 25.51
CA SER A 289 -12.75 38.01 26.48
C SER A 289 -11.82 36.99 27.18
N LYS A 290 -10.64 37.42 27.63
CA LYS A 290 -9.70 36.54 28.38
C LYS A 290 -10.35 35.86 29.59
N SER A 291 -11.33 36.52 30.22
CA SER A 291 -12.09 35.99 31.36
C SER A 291 -13.23 35.05 30.94
N ARG A 292 -13.46 34.83 29.65
CA ARG A 292 -14.57 34.03 29.07
C ARG A 292 -15.95 34.40 29.66
N LYS A 293 -16.16 35.70 29.88
CA LYS A 293 -17.44 36.23 30.38
C LYS A 293 -18.24 36.98 29.32
N THR A 294 -17.61 37.26 28.19
CA THR A 294 -18.17 38.16 27.18
C THR A 294 -17.73 37.68 25.81
N ILE A 295 -18.64 37.58 24.86
CA ILE A 295 -18.33 37.49 23.44
C ILE A 295 -18.24 38.92 22.89
N ASN A 296 -17.31 39.11 21.96
CA ASN A 296 -17.01 40.39 21.35
C ASN A 296 -16.98 40.24 19.83
N PHE A 297 -17.55 41.24 19.13
CA PHE A 297 -17.38 41.39 17.68
C PHE A 297 -16.72 42.72 17.41
N THR A 298 -15.82 42.80 16.43
CA THR A 298 -15.09 44.04 16.14
C THR A 298 -15.19 44.34 14.64
N PHE A 299 -15.88 45.41 14.31
CA PHE A 299 -16.08 45.90 12.93
C PHE A 299 -15.35 47.23 12.74
N GLY A 300 -15.02 47.58 11.49
CA GLY A 300 -14.56 48.90 11.15
C GLY A 300 -15.68 49.94 11.33
N SER A 301 -15.33 51.22 11.42
CA SER A 301 -16.29 52.33 11.54
C SER A 301 -16.80 52.83 10.18
N GLN A 302 -16.46 52.13 9.08
CA GLN A 302 -16.91 52.52 7.73
C GLN A 302 -18.43 52.36 7.62
N VAL A 303 -19.08 53.28 6.89
CA VAL A 303 -20.54 53.27 6.65
C VAL A 303 -21.01 51.91 6.06
N GLN A 304 -20.16 51.26 5.31
CA GLN A 304 -20.44 49.94 4.69
C GLN A 304 -20.56 48.80 5.69
N GLU A 305 -19.98 48.90 6.91
CA GLU A 305 -20.04 47.88 7.96
C GLU A 305 -21.17 48.11 9.00
N GLN A 306 -21.83 49.27 8.96
CA GLN A 306 -22.95 49.57 9.84
C GLN A 306 -24.13 48.57 9.76
N PRO A 307 -24.50 48.07 8.56
CA PRO A 307 -25.54 47.02 8.47
C PRO A 307 -25.16 45.74 9.22
N CYS A 308 -23.89 45.35 9.24
CA CYS A 308 -23.41 44.17 9.96
C CYS A 308 -23.48 44.39 11.49
N VAL A 309 -23.13 45.57 11.94
CA VAL A 309 -23.24 45.97 13.39
C VAL A 309 -24.68 45.86 13.86
N GLN A 310 -25.61 46.39 13.06
CA GLN A 310 -27.03 46.34 13.41
C GLN A 310 -27.56 44.92 13.39
N GLU A 311 -27.21 44.15 12.37
CA GLU A 311 -27.62 42.75 12.21
C GLU A 311 -27.14 41.88 13.38
N VAL A 312 -25.83 41.94 13.73
CA VAL A 312 -25.28 41.19 14.89
C VAL A 312 -25.97 41.54 16.18
N ARG A 313 -26.28 42.84 16.39
CA ARG A 313 -27.03 43.30 17.56
C ARG A 313 -28.42 42.67 17.64
N ASP A 314 -29.16 42.69 16.53
CA ASP A 314 -30.52 42.20 16.45
C ASP A 314 -30.57 40.64 16.58
N ILE A 315 -29.64 39.95 15.95
CA ILE A 315 -29.53 38.48 16.05
C ILE A 315 -29.18 38.04 17.49
N LEU A 316 -28.23 38.70 18.14
CA LEU A 316 -27.89 38.41 19.54
C LEU A 316 -29.11 38.54 20.48
N GLY A 317 -29.96 39.53 20.22
CA GLY A 317 -31.21 39.70 20.96
C GLY A 317 -32.26 38.62 20.70
N ARG A 318 -32.32 38.10 19.47
CA ARG A 318 -33.27 37.02 19.09
C ARG A 318 -32.80 35.64 19.50
N VAL A 319 -31.53 35.32 19.29
CA VAL A 319 -30.95 34.00 19.58
C VAL A 319 -30.73 33.81 21.08
N PHE A 320 -30.19 34.80 21.77
CA PHE A 320 -29.85 34.72 23.19
C PHE A 320 -30.74 35.65 24.00
N ILE A 321 -32.03 35.34 24.08
CA ILE A 321 -33.00 36.13 24.83
C ILE A 321 -32.58 36.22 26.28
N GLY A 322 -32.55 37.46 26.83
CA GLY A 322 -32.25 37.77 28.21
C GLY A 322 -30.89 38.42 28.46
N GLY A 323 -29.96 38.40 27.50
CA GLY A 323 -28.65 39.04 27.60
C GLY A 323 -28.63 40.51 27.16
N ALA A 324 -27.66 41.29 27.68
CA ALA A 324 -27.47 42.69 27.31
C ALA A 324 -26.41 42.83 26.19
N VAL A 325 -26.80 43.52 25.12
CA VAL A 325 -25.91 43.87 24.01
C VAL A 325 -25.42 45.33 24.23
N HIS A 326 -24.12 45.50 24.30
CA HIS A 326 -23.48 46.81 24.39
C HIS A 326 -22.67 47.11 23.16
N VAL A 327 -22.96 48.24 22.51
CA VAL A 327 -22.20 48.74 21.34
C VAL A 327 -21.31 49.89 21.81
N ARG A 328 -20.01 49.82 21.48
CA ARG A 328 -19.03 50.85 21.83
C ARG A 328 -18.21 51.25 20.62
N GLU A 329 -18.21 52.50 20.27
CA GLU A 329 -17.28 53.06 19.29
C GLU A 329 -15.94 53.38 19.97
N ARG A 330 -14.86 53.07 19.31
CA ARG A 330 -13.49 53.34 19.76
C ARG A 330 -12.85 54.49 19.00
N LYS A 331 -11.98 55.25 19.68
CA LYS A 331 -11.14 56.26 19.04
C LYS A 331 -10.29 55.77 17.86
N SER A 332 -10.10 54.43 17.76
CA SER A 332 -9.36 53.76 16.69
C SER A 332 -10.18 53.45 15.43
N HIS A 333 -11.27 54.15 15.20
CA HIS A 333 -12.19 53.93 14.07
C HIS A 333 -12.69 52.48 13.96
N SER A 334 -13.05 51.88 15.10
CA SER A 334 -13.68 50.56 15.13
C SER A 334 -14.88 50.53 16.08
N THR A 335 -15.93 49.80 15.66
CA THR A 335 -17.14 49.56 16.48
C THR A 335 -17.02 48.17 17.10
N ARG A 336 -17.25 48.10 18.39
CA ARG A 336 -17.19 46.84 19.13
C ARG A 336 -18.54 46.54 19.75
N ILE A 337 -19.04 45.32 19.51
CA ILE A 337 -20.25 44.79 20.14
C ILE A 337 -19.81 43.85 21.26
N HIS A 338 -20.39 44.00 22.43
CA HIS A 338 -20.15 43.15 23.59
C HIS A 338 -21.47 42.51 24.03
N TYR A 339 -21.47 41.20 24.20
CA TYR A 339 -22.58 40.48 24.82
C TYR A 339 -22.09 39.78 26.07
N HIS A 340 -22.64 40.19 27.22
CA HIS A 340 -22.21 39.69 28.52
C HIS A 340 -23.04 38.47 28.93
N SER A 341 -22.45 37.28 28.83
CA SER A 341 -22.97 36.03 29.38
C SER A 341 -21.85 35.00 29.42
N ARG A 342 -21.63 34.42 30.60
CA ARG A 342 -20.64 33.31 30.72
C ARG A 342 -21.08 32.08 29.96
N VAL A 343 -22.37 31.76 29.97
CA VAL A 343 -22.93 30.60 29.29
C VAL A 343 -22.72 30.71 27.78
N VAL A 344 -23.14 31.83 27.19
CA VAL A 344 -22.98 32.07 25.75
C VAL A 344 -21.51 32.17 25.35
N SER A 345 -20.67 32.81 26.18
CA SER A 345 -19.24 32.91 25.93
C SER A 345 -18.59 31.51 25.90
N ARG A 346 -19.00 30.61 26.79
CA ARG A 346 -18.50 29.22 26.81
C ARG A 346 -19.02 28.43 25.61
N LEU A 347 -20.33 28.49 25.33
CA LEU A 347 -20.93 27.84 24.17
C LEU A 347 -20.21 28.22 22.88
N MET A 348 -20.05 29.50 22.60
CA MET A 348 -19.44 29.98 21.37
C MET A 348 -17.94 29.60 21.27
N ALA A 349 -17.24 29.55 22.42
CA ALA A 349 -15.85 29.09 22.46
C ALA A 349 -15.70 27.60 22.15
N ASP A 350 -16.59 26.79 22.71
CA ASP A 350 -16.53 25.32 22.51
C ASP A 350 -16.99 24.93 21.11
N LEU A 351 -18.00 25.60 20.54
CA LEU A 351 -18.50 25.34 19.19
C LEU A 351 -17.57 25.88 18.08
N PHE A 352 -17.02 27.09 18.27
CA PHE A 352 -16.34 27.79 17.16
C PHE A 352 -14.92 28.28 17.50
N GLY A 353 -14.38 27.92 18.65
CA GLY A 353 -13.09 28.39 19.13
C GLY A 353 -13.12 29.84 19.68
N ASP A 354 -12.23 30.17 20.60
CA ASP A 354 -12.17 31.47 21.28
C ASP A 354 -11.07 32.40 20.73
N HIS A 355 -10.19 31.89 19.91
CA HIS A 355 -9.03 32.61 19.37
C HIS A 355 -8.85 32.37 17.88
N THR A 356 -8.25 33.30 17.14
CA THR A 356 -8.08 33.24 15.66
C THR A 356 -7.37 31.98 15.15
N LEU A 357 -6.51 31.37 15.97
CA LEU A 357 -5.77 30.16 15.58
C LEU A 357 -6.55 28.86 15.84
N ASN A 358 -7.53 28.86 16.71
CA ASN A 358 -8.31 27.68 17.09
C ASN A 358 -9.77 27.72 16.61
N LYS A 359 -10.11 28.63 15.70
CA LYS A 359 -11.44 28.66 15.10
C LYS A 359 -11.71 27.36 14.35
N HIS A 360 -12.91 26.83 14.52
CA HIS A 360 -13.38 25.59 13.88
C HIS A 360 -14.90 25.57 13.79
N LEU A 361 -15.46 24.62 13.07
CA LEU A 361 -16.89 24.32 13.03
C LEU A 361 -17.13 22.97 13.74
N PRO A 362 -18.22 22.83 14.51
CA PRO A 362 -18.57 21.52 15.06
C PRO A 362 -18.96 20.54 13.94
N VAL A 363 -18.79 19.24 14.18
CA VAL A 363 -19.01 18.18 13.17
C VAL A 363 -20.41 18.25 12.53
N TRP A 364 -21.44 18.39 13.38
CA TRP A 364 -22.82 18.49 12.92
C TRP A 364 -23.10 19.72 12.04
N PHE A 365 -22.24 20.74 12.08
CA PHE A 365 -22.42 21.96 11.27
C PHE A 365 -22.33 21.67 9.77
N LEU A 366 -21.50 20.71 9.37
CA LEU A 366 -21.38 20.26 7.97
C LEU A 366 -22.63 19.51 7.49
N GLN A 367 -23.50 19.06 8.41
CA GLN A 367 -24.74 18.32 8.13
C GLN A 367 -25.99 19.24 8.11
N LEU A 368 -25.82 20.55 8.23
CA LEU A 368 -26.92 21.48 8.13
C LEU A 368 -27.46 21.55 6.69
N SER A 369 -28.73 21.96 6.55
CA SER A 369 -29.32 22.16 5.24
C SER A 369 -28.52 23.19 4.42
N PRO A 370 -28.48 23.07 3.08
CA PRO A 370 -27.78 24.02 2.22
C PRO A 370 -28.16 25.49 2.48
N ASP A 371 -29.44 25.76 2.75
CA ASP A 371 -29.90 27.11 3.05
C ASP A 371 -29.27 27.71 4.31
N LEU A 372 -29.10 26.91 5.33
CA LEU A 372 -28.42 27.33 6.57
C LEU A 372 -26.92 27.53 6.36
N LEU A 373 -26.29 26.68 5.57
CA LEU A 373 -24.88 26.80 5.21
C LEU A 373 -24.61 28.06 4.36
N TRP A 374 -25.51 28.39 3.44
CA TRP A 374 -25.42 29.66 2.68
C TRP A 374 -25.53 30.89 3.57
N ASN A 375 -26.41 30.88 4.56
CA ASN A 375 -26.53 31.97 5.54
C ASN A 375 -25.24 32.14 6.37
N PHE A 376 -24.59 31.04 6.75
CA PHE A 376 -23.30 31.06 7.43
C PHE A 376 -22.21 31.65 6.53
N LEU A 377 -22.11 31.15 5.27
CA LEU A 377 -21.11 31.62 4.31
C LEU A 377 -21.24 33.08 3.99
N ASP A 378 -22.48 33.59 3.84
CA ASP A 378 -22.76 35.00 3.56
C ASP A 378 -22.09 35.93 4.59
N THR A 379 -22.25 35.61 5.88
CA THR A 379 -21.70 36.46 6.96
C THR A 379 -20.21 36.18 7.21
N ALA A 380 -19.74 34.95 7.07
CA ALA A 380 -18.32 34.60 7.21
C ALA A 380 -17.46 35.28 6.12
N ILE A 381 -17.93 35.28 4.88
CA ILE A 381 -17.24 35.92 3.76
C ILE A 381 -17.35 37.45 3.85
N LEU A 382 -18.46 37.96 4.37
CA LEU A 382 -18.65 39.40 4.56
C LEU A 382 -17.62 39.98 5.57
N GLY A 383 -17.26 39.23 6.61
CA GLY A 383 -16.24 39.61 7.59
C GLY A 383 -14.81 39.43 7.09
N ASP A 384 -14.41 38.20 6.87
CA ASP A 384 -13.03 37.83 6.51
C ASP A 384 -12.80 37.69 5.00
N GLY A 385 -13.79 38.00 4.17
CA GLY A 385 -13.68 37.99 2.72
C GLY A 385 -13.02 39.27 2.19
N GLY A 386 -12.10 39.12 1.25
CA GLY A 386 -11.48 40.24 0.56
C GLY A 386 -12.33 40.76 -0.59
N LYS A 387 -12.39 42.08 -0.76
CA LYS A 387 -12.94 42.69 -1.97
C LYS A 387 -12.20 42.16 -3.19
N THR A 388 -12.93 41.86 -4.25
CA THR A 388 -12.45 41.31 -5.51
C THR A 388 -11.41 42.21 -6.21
N VAL A 389 -10.18 42.15 -5.74
CA VAL A 389 -9.05 42.61 -6.53
C VAL A 389 -8.72 41.49 -7.51
N ARG A 390 -8.86 41.74 -8.81
CA ARG A 390 -8.53 40.83 -9.92
C ARG A 390 -9.50 39.64 -10.13
N ARG A 391 -10.83 39.83 -10.08
CA ARG A 391 -11.80 38.78 -10.48
C ARG A 391 -11.74 37.50 -9.65
N ARG A 392 -11.53 37.60 -8.33
CA ARG A 392 -11.49 36.49 -7.36
C ARG A 392 -12.30 36.85 -6.15
N LEU A 393 -12.98 35.84 -5.62
CA LEU A 393 -13.58 35.90 -4.30
C LEU A 393 -12.62 35.21 -3.32
N ASP A 394 -12.19 35.92 -2.31
CA ASP A 394 -11.20 35.45 -1.34
C ASP A 394 -11.84 35.35 0.06
N TYR A 395 -11.48 34.32 0.80
CA TYR A 395 -11.70 34.16 2.23
C TYR A 395 -10.37 33.86 2.90
N SER A 396 -10.07 34.46 4.06
CA SER A 396 -8.76 34.30 4.72
C SER A 396 -8.94 34.01 6.21
N THR A 397 -8.31 32.94 6.71
CA THR A 397 -8.27 32.64 8.15
C THR A 397 -6.87 32.24 8.60
N SER A 398 -6.59 32.40 9.89
CA SER A 398 -5.35 31.90 10.49
C SER A 398 -5.50 30.49 11.07
N SER A 399 -6.72 29.97 11.18
CA SER A 399 -6.97 28.62 11.65
C SER A 399 -6.86 27.60 10.53
N PRO A 400 -5.99 26.59 10.64
CA PRO A 400 -5.91 25.49 9.67
C PRO A 400 -7.20 24.66 9.63
N ASN A 401 -7.82 24.43 10.78
CA ASN A 401 -9.05 23.65 10.90
C ASN A 401 -10.21 24.33 10.18
N LEU A 402 -10.44 25.60 10.49
CA LEU A 402 -11.50 26.37 9.83
C LEU A 402 -11.26 26.46 8.31
N ALA A 403 -10.00 26.62 7.86
CA ALA A 403 -9.69 26.65 6.43
C ALA A 403 -10.05 25.34 5.72
N SER A 404 -9.74 24.20 6.34
CA SER A 404 -10.08 22.88 5.80
C SER A 404 -11.60 22.66 5.77
N GLN A 405 -12.27 22.96 6.87
CA GLN A 405 -13.73 22.82 6.99
C GLN A 405 -14.50 23.73 6.03
N MET A 406 -14.07 24.99 5.88
CA MET A 406 -14.64 25.93 4.89
C MET A 406 -14.47 25.43 3.46
N ARG A 407 -13.30 24.84 3.14
CA ARG A 407 -13.07 24.24 1.84
C ARG A 407 -14.02 23.07 1.59
N LEU A 408 -14.10 22.15 2.55
CA LEU A 408 -14.98 20.97 2.45
C LEU A 408 -16.46 21.40 2.29
N LEU A 409 -16.91 22.35 3.10
CA LEU A 409 -18.26 22.90 3.02
C LEU A 409 -18.58 23.48 1.64
N ILE A 410 -17.68 24.30 1.09
CA ILE A 410 -17.86 24.89 -0.25
C ILE A 410 -17.85 23.81 -1.33
N HIS A 411 -17.00 22.79 -1.20
CA HIS A 411 -16.98 21.65 -2.12
C HIS A 411 -18.29 20.84 -2.04
N ASN A 412 -18.82 20.60 -0.83
CA ASN A 412 -20.11 19.91 -0.67
C ASN A 412 -21.28 20.69 -1.28
N LEU A 413 -21.19 22.02 -1.33
CA LEU A 413 -22.16 22.88 -2.03
C LEU A 413 -21.98 22.93 -3.55
N GLY A 414 -21.01 22.19 -4.13
CA GLY A 414 -20.80 22.09 -5.57
C GLY A 414 -19.89 23.15 -6.17
N PHE A 415 -19.04 23.80 -5.39
CA PHE A 415 -18.13 24.84 -5.86
C PHE A 415 -16.67 24.49 -5.56
N VAL A 416 -15.76 24.92 -6.44
CA VAL A 416 -14.33 24.63 -6.31
C VAL A 416 -13.58 25.82 -5.76
N THR A 417 -12.83 25.59 -4.68
CA THR A 417 -11.91 26.58 -4.12
C THR A 417 -10.45 26.16 -4.30
N GLN A 418 -9.58 27.15 -4.42
CA GLN A 418 -8.14 26.97 -4.31
C GLN A 418 -7.68 27.41 -2.93
N MET A 419 -6.86 26.59 -2.28
CA MET A 419 -6.30 26.90 -0.97
C MET A 419 -4.80 27.24 -1.08
N GLN A 420 -4.42 28.37 -0.51
CA GLN A 420 -3.04 28.79 -0.37
C GLN A 420 -2.65 28.91 1.09
N ARG A 421 -1.64 28.20 1.48
CA ARG A 421 -0.96 28.37 2.77
C ARG A 421 0.14 29.42 2.60
N GLN A 422 0.02 30.53 3.30
CA GLN A 422 1.07 31.57 3.34
C GLN A 422 1.97 31.31 4.56
N VAL A 423 3.25 31.10 4.28
CA VAL A 423 4.25 30.88 5.34
C VAL A 423 4.46 32.20 6.09
N PRO A 424 4.58 32.18 7.43
CA PRO A 424 4.88 33.36 8.23
C PRO A 424 6.16 34.05 7.78
N LYS A 425 6.07 35.34 7.48
CA LYS A 425 7.24 36.20 7.23
C LYS A 425 7.34 37.21 8.36
N PRO A 426 8.55 37.55 8.84
CA PRO A 426 8.67 38.64 9.78
C PRO A 426 8.11 39.93 9.14
N ASP A 427 7.34 40.67 9.91
CA ASP A 427 6.86 41.98 9.48
C ASP A 427 8.01 42.99 9.40
N LYS A 428 7.74 44.21 8.89
CA LYS A 428 8.75 45.29 8.81
C LYS A 428 9.36 45.70 10.16
N ARG A 429 8.74 45.26 11.28
CA ARG A 429 9.15 45.52 12.65
C ARG A 429 9.81 44.32 13.32
N GLY A 430 10.01 43.20 12.57
CA GLY A 430 10.63 41.96 13.06
C GLY A 430 9.70 41.04 13.84
N TYR A 431 8.40 41.32 13.96
CA TYR A 431 7.44 40.42 14.63
C TYR A 431 7.13 39.23 13.72
N LYS A 432 7.17 38.02 14.29
CA LYS A 432 6.75 36.80 13.58
C LYS A 432 5.24 36.86 13.33
N THR A 433 4.83 36.85 12.05
CA THR A 433 3.42 36.71 11.70
C THR A 433 2.95 35.28 11.88
N VAL A 434 1.65 35.08 12.07
CA VAL A 434 1.05 33.74 12.12
C VAL A 434 0.81 33.21 10.69
N PRO A 435 0.76 31.87 10.47
CA PRO A 435 0.34 31.32 9.20
C PRO A 435 -1.02 31.84 8.80
N ARG A 436 -1.24 32.09 7.52
CA ARG A 436 -2.55 32.49 6.98
C ARG A 436 -2.94 31.52 5.86
N TYR A 437 -4.16 31.05 5.92
CA TYR A 437 -4.79 30.22 4.90
C TYR A 437 -5.73 31.10 4.10
N ARG A 438 -5.59 31.07 2.78
CA ARG A 438 -6.42 31.82 1.86
C ARG A 438 -7.15 30.88 0.93
N LEU A 439 -8.46 30.86 1.03
CA LEU A 439 -9.34 30.19 0.10
C LEU A 439 -9.79 31.22 -0.93
N TYR A 440 -9.67 30.88 -2.21
CA TYR A 440 -10.16 31.76 -3.24
C TYR A 440 -10.84 30.99 -4.36
N MET A 441 -11.86 31.61 -4.90
CA MET A 441 -12.65 31.15 -6.02
C MET A 441 -12.42 32.05 -7.21
N ALA A 442 -12.45 31.50 -8.42
CA ALA A 442 -12.29 32.26 -9.64
C ALA A 442 -13.12 31.64 -10.78
N GLY A 443 -13.32 32.38 -11.86
CA GLY A 443 -14.06 31.92 -13.03
C GLY A 443 -15.56 32.14 -12.93
N GLU A 444 -16.31 31.50 -13.82
CA GLU A 444 -17.76 31.68 -14.00
C GLU A 444 -18.55 31.27 -12.78
N GLN A 445 -18.07 30.27 -12.03
CA GLN A 445 -18.72 29.78 -10.81
C GLN A 445 -18.92 30.87 -9.74
N ILE A 446 -18.13 31.96 -9.75
CA ILE A 446 -18.29 33.07 -8.80
C ILE A 446 -19.68 33.69 -8.91
N GLN A 447 -20.21 33.84 -10.12
CA GLN A 447 -21.52 34.43 -10.34
C GLN A 447 -22.61 33.59 -9.67
N SER A 448 -22.63 32.30 -9.90
CA SER A 448 -23.59 31.38 -9.29
C SER A 448 -23.41 31.29 -7.78
N PHE A 449 -22.16 31.29 -7.30
CA PHE A 449 -21.88 31.29 -5.87
C PHE A 449 -22.40 32.53 -5.16
N VAL A 450 -22.12 33.72 -5.71
CA VAL A 450 -22.50 35.02 -5.11
C VAL A 450 -24.02 35.24 -5.14
N GLN A 451 -24.75 34.65 -6.08
CA GLN A 451 -26.23 34.69 -6.10
C GLN A 451 -26.85 34.09 -4.84
N ASN A 452 -26.16 33.14 -4.18
CA ASN A 452 -26.59 32.55 -2.92
C ASN A 452 -26.18 33.33 -1.67
N LEU A 453 -25.48 34.49 -1.84
CA LEU A 453 -24.98 35.33 -0.75
C LEU A 453 -25.71 36.67 -0.74
N PRO A 454 -26.85 36.82 -0.04
CA PRO A 454 -27.73 37.97 -0.18
C PRO A 454 -27.12 39.31 0.27
N MET A 455 -26.27 39.32 1.31
CA MET A 455 -25.61 40.55 1.76
C MET A 455 -24.24 40.75 1.11
N CYS A 456 -23.42 39.71 1.08
CA CYS A 456 -22.11 39.76 0.49
C CYS A 456 -22.21 40.07 -1.00
N GLY A 457 -23.19 39.48 -1.70
CA GLY A 457 -23.43 39.71 -3.12
C GLY A 457 -23.74 41.17 -3.50
N LYS A 458 -24.40 41.92 -2.63
CA LYS A 458 -24.67 43.34 -2.84
C LYS A 458 -23.42 44.22 -2.71
N SER A 459 -22.44 43.79 -1.91
CA SER A 459 -21.19 44.53 -1.70
C SER A 459 -20.08 44.14 -2.69
N ILE A 460 -20.22 43.04 -3.43
CA ILE A 460 -19.28 42.55 -4.41
C ILE A 460 -19.70 43.08 -5.82
N ASN A 461 -19.01 44.09 -6.34
CA ASN A 461 -19.14 44.47 -7.74
C ASN A 461 -18.60 43.34 -8.63
N ILE A 462 -19.50 42.51 -9.16
CA ILE A 462 -19.15 41.39 -10.05
C ILE A 462 -18.87 41.98 -11.43
N PHE A 463 -17.60 42.22 -11.70
CA PHE A 463 -17.17 42.46 -13.09
C PHE A 463 -17.26 41.15 -13.86
N ASN A 464 -17.71 41.24 -15.12
CA ASN A 464 -17.83 40.11 -16.02
C ASN A 464 -16.60 39.19 -15.94
N PRO A 465 -16.74 37.94 -15.46
CA PRO A 465 -15.63 37.05 -15.27
C PRO A 465 -15.13 36.61 -16.65
N GLY A 466 -14.20 37.34 -17.23
CA GLY A 466 -13.57 36.91 -18.49
C GLY A 466 -12.94 35.52 -18.30
N ASN A 467 -12.81 34.77 -19.37
CA ASN A 467 -12.19 33.43 -19.44
C ASN A 467 -10.88 33.36 -18.63
N SER A 468 -10.99 33.12 -17.33
CA SER A 468 -9.82 32.90 -16.46
C SER A 468 -9.37 31.48 -16.66
N GLY A 469 -8.07 31.25 -16.87
CA GLY A 469 -7.49 29.94 -17.09
C GLY A 469 -7.68 28.95 -15.93
N ILE A 470 -8.39 29.32 -14.85
CA ILE A 470 -8.68 28.50 -13.66
C ILE A 470 -9.80 27.51 -13.92
N GLN A 471 -10.80 27.83 -14.75
CA GLN A 471 -11.85 26.88 -15.17
C GLN A 471 -11.29 25.62 -15.83
N ARG A 472 -10.10 25.70 -16.41
CA ARG A 472 -9.43 24.55 -17.05
C ARG A 472 -8.69 23.66 -16.06
N MET A 473 -8.60 24.04 -14.79
CA MET A 473 -7.77 23.34 -13.77
C MET A 473 -8.56 22.47 -12.82
N ALA A 474 -9.85 22.70 -12.65
CA ALA A 474 -10.70 21.95 -11.74
C ALA A 474 -12.13 21.85 -12.28
N HIS A 475 -12.80 20.78 -11.95
CA HIS A 475 -14.20 20.49 -12.29
C HIS A 475 -14.86 19.90 -11.04
N VAL A 476 -16.18 19.93 -10.94
CA VAL A 476 -16.96 19.34 -9.86
C VAL A 476 -18.17 18.62 -10.44
N ASP A 477 -18.41 17.42 -9.99
CA ASP A 477 -19.66 16.68 -10.20
C ASP A 477 -20.34 16.38 -8.85
N ASP A 478 -21.27 15.46 -8.81
CA ASP A 478 -21.99 15.14 -7.58
C ASP A 478 -21.08 14.49 -6.53
N ASP A 479 -20.12 13.66 -6.93
CA ASP A 479 -19.28 12.88 -6.02
C ASP A 479 -17.91 13.50 -5.74
N TYR A 480 -17.31 14.21 -6.73
CA TYR A 480 -15.92 14.61 -6.65
C TYR A 480 -15.65 16.04 -7.12
N VAL A 481 -14.60 16.61 -6.57
CA VAL A 481 -13.89 17.76 -7.10
C VAL A 481 -12.63 17.27 -7.83
N TYR A 482 -12.59 17.45 -9.13
CA TYR A 482 -11.48 17.04 -10.02
C TYR A 482 -10.44 18.13 -10.11
N SER A 483 -9.18 17.78 -9.96
CA SER A 483 -8.08 18.74 -10.02
C SER A 483 -6.90 18.19 -10.80
N ARG A 484 -6.35 19.01 -11.72
CA ARG A 484 -5.19 18.62 -12.54
C ARG A 484 -3.89 18.71 -11.76
N ILE A 485 -3.00 17.78 -12.01
CA ILE A 485 -1.62 17.83 -11.56
C ILE A 485 -0.87 18.89 -12.36
N LYS A 486 -0.26 19.85 -11.68
CA LYS A 486 0.53 20.94 -12.26
C LYS A 486 1.98 20.55 -12.53
N ALA A 487 2.56 19.80 -11.60
CA ALA A 487 3.94 19.32 -11.67
C ALA A 487 4.09 18.01 -10.92
N VAL A 488 5.00 17.20 -11.40
CA VAL A 488 5.48 15.99 -10.74
C VAL A 488 6.99 16.08 -10.75
N ASP A 489 7.59 16.04 -9.57
CA ASP A 489 9.02 16.16 -9.37
C ASP A 489 9.51 15.02 -8.50
N GLU A 490 10.78 14.69 -8.57
CA GLU A 490 11.46 13.75 -7.70
C GLU A 490 12.24 14.49 -6.62
N VAL A 491 12.22 13.99 -5.38
CA VAL A 491 12.91 14.58 -4.24
C VAL A 491 13.66 13.52 -3.47
N GLU A 492 14.95 13.69 -3.25
CA GLU A 492 15.69 12.82 -2.35
C GLU A 492 15.23 13.05 -0.90
N TYR A 493 15.06 11.97 -0.17
CA TYR A 493 14.58 12.01 1.20
C TYR A 493 15.26 10.94 2.06
N GLU A 494 15.61 11.33 3.28
CA GLU A 494 16.07 10.41 4.31
C GLU A 494 15.35 10.77 5.62
N GLY A 495 14.50 9.86 6.12
CA GLY A 495 13.70 10.08 7.31
C GLY A 495 12.61 9.05 7.52
N PHE A 496 11.68 9.34 8.41
CA PHE A 496 10.50 8.49 8.61
C PHE A 496 9.42 8.82 7.59
N VAL A 497 8.75 7.77 7.12
CA VAL A 497 7.55 7.86 6.29
C VAL A 497 6.40 7.11 6.99
N TYR A 498 5.18 7.56 6.74
CA TYR A 498 3.98 7.16 7.49
C TYR A 498 2.87 6.76 6.54
N ASP A 499 2.07 5.80 7.00
CA ASP A 499 0.77 5.42 6.44
C ASP A 499 -0.09 4.78 7.55
N PHE A 500 -1.33 4.45 7.25
CA PHE A 500 -2.21 3.77 8.18
C PHE A 500 -3.25 2.92 7.45
N SER A 501 -3.86 1.99 8.19
CA SER A 501 -4.96 1.15 7.70
C SER A 501 -6.30 1.70 8.16
N VAL A 502 -7.31 1.59 7.30
CA VAL A 502 -8.68 2.02 7.54
C VAL A 502 -9.60 0.81 7.54
N GLU A 503 -10.59 0.79 8.43
CA GLU A 503 -11.56 -0.29 8.56
C GLU A 503 -12.41 -0.44 7.27
N GLU A 504 -12.56 -1.67 6.79
CA GLU A 504 -13.40 -2.06 5.64
C GLU A 504 -13.15 -1.32 4.32
N LYS A 505 -12.33 -0.30 4.30
CA LYS A 505 -12.07 0.52 3.10
C LYS A 505 -10.58 0.55 2.77
N THR A 506 -10.29 0.80 1.51
CA THR A 506 -8.93 0.79 0.99
C THR A 506 -8.42 2.18 0.63
N SER A 507 -9.00 3.24 1.22
CA SER A 507 -8.69 4.62 0.83
C SER A 507 -8.88 5.62 1.95
N TYR A 508 -8.17 6.75 1.85
CA TYR A 508 -8.38 7.95 2.67
C TYR A 508 -7.98 9.20 1.88
N VAL A 509 -8.18 10.38 2.47
CA VAL A 509 -7.91 11.66 1.81
C VAL A 509 -6.69 12.33 2.45
N VAL A 510 -5.70 12.66 1.64
CA VAL A 510 -4.56 13.51 2.03
C VAL A 510 -4.56 14.80 1.24
N GLU A 511 -4.40 15.94 1.93
CA GLU A 511 -4.35 17.27 1.33
C GLU A 511 -5.50 17.51 0.33
N ASN A 512 -5.32 17.17 -0.94
CA ASN A 512 -6.26 17.43 -2.03
C ASN A 512 -6.56 16.21 -2.90
N MET A 513 -6.26 15.00 -2.43
CA MET A 513 -6.42 13.80 -3.23
C MET A 513 -6.81 12.59 -2.41
N VAL A 514 -7.55 11.70 -3.04
CA VAL A 514 -7.84 10.36 -2.54
C VAL A 514 -6.65 9.46 -2.84
N VAL A 515 -6.23 8.71 -1.83
CA VAL A 515 -5.13 7.75 -1.91
C VAL A 515 -5.55 6.38 -1.37
N SER A 516 -4.83 5.33 -1.74
CA SER A 516 -5.03 4.03 -1.12
C SER A 516 -4.40 4.03 0.28
N ASN A 517 -4.96 3.25 1.20
CA ASN A 517 -4.30 2.95 2.47
C ASN A 517 -3.41 1.70 2.33
N SER A 518 -2.49 1.53 3.27
CA SER A 518 -1.74 0.29 3.42
C SER A 518 -2.52 -0.67 4.31
N PRO A 519 -2.82 -1.87 3.82
CA PRO A 519 -3.47 -2.87 4.66
C PRO A 519 -2.49 -3.48 5.66
N PRO A 520 -2.97 -4.01 6.78
CA PRO A 520 -2.13 -4.73 7.73
C PRO A 520 -1.50 -5.96 7.04
N GLY A 521 -0.17 -6.03 7.00
CA GLY A 521 0.55 -7.21 6.50
C GLY A 521 0.82 -7.28 4.99
N TYR A 522 0.82 -6.16 4.29
CA TYR A 522 1.01 -6.11 2.84
C TYR A 522 2.44 -6.40 2.39
N LEU A 523 2.60 -7.40 1.52
CA LEU A 523 3.81 -7.73 0.77
C LEU A 523 3.56 -7.57 -0.74
N GLY A 524 4.25 -6.62 -1.34
CA GLY A 524 4.53 -6.55 -2.77
C GLY A 524 3.52 -5.84 -3.65
N HIS A 525 3.95 -4.73 -4.22
CA HIS A 525 3.43 -4.20 -5.46
C HIS A 525 4.58 -3.87 -6.42
N ARG A 526 4.85 -4.79 -7.33
CA ARG A 526 5.33 -4.48 -8.68
C ARG A 526 4.16 -4.72 -9.64
N GLU A 527 4.18 -4.11 -10.82
CA GLU A 527 3.19 -4.20 -11.91
C GLU A 527 2.94 -5.62 -12.47
N THR A 528 3.43 -6.65 -11.80
CA THR A 528 3.02 -8.03 -11.98
C THR A 528 1.90 -8.33 -11.00
N HIS A 529 0.87 -9.02 -11.46
CA HIS A 529 -0.22 -9.56 -10.62
C HIS A 529 0.34 -9.97 -9.26
N PRO A 530 -0.32 -9.61 -8.13
CA PRO A 530 0.17 -9.98 -6.81
C PRO A 530 0.47 -11.47 -6.79
N LEU A 531 1.72 -11.83 -6.48
CA LEU A 531 2.23 -13.20 -6.54
C LEU A 531 1.41 -14.18 -5.70
N LEU A 532 0.67 -13.69 -4.71
CA LEU A 532 -0.12 -14.47 -3.76
C LEU A 532 -1.60 -14.09 -3.82
N THR A 533 -2.22 -14.01 -5.01
CA THR A 533 -3.69 -13.98 -5.15
C THR A 533 -4.26 -15.39 -5.25
N GLN A 534 -5.55 -15.54 -4.98
CA GLN A 534 -6.22 -16.84 -5.13
C GLN A 534 -6.16 -17.33 -6.58
N GLU A 535 -6.24 -16.41 -7.55
CA GLU A 535 -6.11 -16.72 -8.97
C GLU A 535 -4.70 -17.25 -9.29
N ALA A 536 -3.65 -16.58 -8.78
CA ALA A 536 -2.27 -17.02 -8.97
C ALA A 536 -1.99 -18.37 -8.28
N LEU A 537 -2.54 -18.58 -7.08
CA LEU A 537 -2.41 -19.86 -6.36
C LEU A 537 -3.11 -20.98 -7.13
N ASN A 538 -4.25 -20.73 -7.72
CA ASN A 538 -5.02 -21.75 -8.44
C ASN A 538 -4.58 -21.94 -9.90
N GLN A 539 -3.65 -21.13 -10.41
CA GLN A 539 -3.24 -21.12 -11.81
C GLN A 539 -2.80 -22.51 -12.35
N TRP A 540 -2.15 -23.29 -11.49
CA TRP A 540 -1.62 -24.61 -11.84
C TRP A 540 -2.48 -25.77 -11.33
N HIS A 541 -3.64 -25.50 -10.73
CA HIS A 541 -4.54 -26.55 -10.27
C HIS A 541 -5.09 -27.36 -11.45
N THR A 542 -5.04 -28.68 -11.30
CA THR A 542 -5.67 -29.62 -12.21
C THR A 542 -6.80 -30.37 -11.48
N PRO A 543 -7.72 -31.04 -12.19
CA PRO A 543 -8.73 -31.87 -11.53
C PRO A 543 -8.13 -32.94 -10.60
N GLU A 544 -6.92 -33.42 -10.92
CA GLU A 544 -6.25 -34.48 -10.18
C GLU A 544 -5.36 -33.92 -9.05
N HIS A 545 -4.77 -32.73 -9.24
CA HIS A 545 -3.84 -32.12 -8.30
C HIS A 545 -4.23 -30.69 -7.98
N GLN A 546 -4.87 -30.50 -6.82
CA GLN A 546 -5.24 -29.18 -6.29
C GLN A 546 -4.24 -28.74 -5.22
N ILE A 547 -2.98 -28.67 -5.61
CA ILE A 547 -1.84 -28.27 -4.76
C ILE A 547 -1.18 -27.05 -5.37
N THR A 548 -0.78 -26.09 -4.55
CA THR A 548 0.07 -24.96 -4.94
C THR A 548 1.43 -25.12 -4.29
N LEU A 549 2.49 -24.97 -5.07
CA LEU A 549 3.86 -24.95 -4.56
C LEU A 549 4.29 -23.51 -4.34
N LEU A 550 4.66 -23.19 -3.11
CA LEU A 550 5.11 -21.87 -2.71
C LEU A 550 6.53 -21.94 -2.15
N LEU A 551 7.47 -21.29 -2.81
CA LEU A 551 8.88 -21.29 -2.45
C LEU A 551 9.33 -19.91 -1.98
N PHE A 552 9.78 -19.82 -0.72
CA PHE A 552 10.51 -18.68 -0.18
C PHE A 552 12.01 -18.98 -0.21
N ASP A 553 12.72 -18.37 -1.16
CA ASP A 553 14.16 -18.59 -1.33
C ASP A 553 14.95 -17.62 -0.45
N GLU A 554 16.02 -18.12 0.19
CA GLU A 554 16.92 -17.35 1.09
C GLU A 554 16.19 -16.64 2.26
N ILE A 555 15.29 -17.36 2.95
CA ILE A 555 14.43 -16.81 4.01
C ILE A 555 15.21 -16.12 5.16
N GLU A 556 16.46 -16.50 5.41
CA GLU A 556 17.33 -15.87 6.42
C GLU A 556 17.67 -14.40 6.12
N LYS A 557 17.51 -13.98 4.87
CA LYS A 557 17.75 -12.61 4.44
C LYS A 557 16.53 -11.70 4.62
N ALA A 558 15.38 -12.29 4.86
CA ALA A 558 14.14 -11.56 5.07
C ALA A 558 14.17 -10.70 6.33
N SER A 559 13.45 -9.58 6.30
CA SER A 559 13.21 -8.74 7.48
C SER A 559 12.26 -9.38 8.48
N ASP A 560 12.30 -8.93 9.73
CA ASP A 560 11.39 -9.39 10.80
C ASP A 560 9.91 -9.21 10.44
N SER A 561 9.58 -8.21 9.63
CA SER A 561 8.21 -7.96 9.16
C SER A 561 7.70 -9.08 8.25
N LEU A 562 8.54 -9.65 7.37
CA LEU A 562 8.18 -10.80 6.55
C LEU A 562 7.99 -12.05 7.41
N TRP A 563 8.83 -12.27 8.40
CA TRP A 563 8.68 -13.41 9.31
C TRP A 563 7.39 -13.33 10.12
N ASN A 564 7.05 -12.14 10.63
CA ASN A 564 5.79 -11.93 11.36
C ASN A 564 4.54 -12.19 10.48
N LEU A 565 4.60 -11.82 9.21
CA LEU A 565 3.54 -12.15 8.25
C LEU A 565 3.43 -13.67 8.05
N LEU A 566 4.57 -14.33 7.81
CA LEU A 566 4.62 -15.78 7.60
C LEU A 566 4.09 -16.55 8.81
N LEU A 567 4.28 -16.06 10.05
CA LEU A 567 3.70 -16.69 11.24
C LEU A 567 2.19 -16.87 11.11
N GLY A 568 1.48 -15.86 10.60
CA GLY A 568 0.03 -15.95 10.37
C GLY A 568 -0.34 -16.95 9.25
N VAL A 569 0.45 -16.98 8.18
CA VAL A 569 0.24 -17.89 7.04
C VAL A 569 0.48 -19.35 7.44
N LEU A 570 1.59 -19.63 8.13
CA LEU A 570 1.98 -20.98 8.54
C LEU A 570 1.00 -21.60 9.56
N ASP A 571 0.33 -20.77 10.36
CA ASP A 571 -0.58 -21.22 11.42
C ASP A 571 -2.03 -21.33 10.96
N LYS A 572 -2.51 -20.38 10.16
CA LYS A 572 -3.92 -20.27 9.79
C LYS A 572 -4.20 -20.47 8.29
N ALA A 573 -3.18 -20.76 7.50
CA ALA A 573 -3.26 -20.86 6.04
C ALA A 573 -4.02 -19.70 5.37
N THR A 574 -4.01 -18.52 5.98
CA THR A 574 -4.77 -17.38 5.50
C THR A 574 -3.87 -16.16 5.38
N LEU A 575 -3.88 -15.54 4.23
CA LEU A 575 -3.23 -14.27 3.95
C LEU A 575 -4.31 -13.24 3.61
N THR A 576 -4.34 -12.14 4.32
CA THR A 576 -5.20 -11.02 3.96
C THR A 576 -4.43 -10.09 3.03
N LEU A 577 -4.89 -9.97 1.78
CA LEU A 577 -4.31 -9.08 0.79
C LEU A 577 -4.68 -7.63 1.08
N GLY A 578 -4.01 -6.72 0.41
CA GLY A 578 -4.20 -5.29 0.52
C GLY A 578 -5.55 -4.75 0.09
N ASP A 579 -6.31 -5.53 -0.62
CA ASP A 579 -7.67 -5.23 -1.06
C ASP A 579 -8.73 -5.89 -0.15
N THR A 580 -8.34 -6.31 1.05
CA THR A 580 -9.17 -7.03 2.04
C THR A 580 -9.59 -8.45 1.64
N ARG A 581 -9.24 -8.91 0.43
CA ARG A 581 -9.49 -10.30 0.06
C ARG A 581 -8.65 -11.23 0.91
N ARG A 582 -9.27 -12.27 1.43
CA ARG A 582 -8.59 -13.36 2.13
C ARG A 582 -8.21 -14.41 1.10
N VAL A 583 -6.93 -14.74 1.08
CA VAL A 583 -6.39 -15.81 0.25
C VAL A 583 -6.25 -17.04 1.12
N ASP A 584 -6.79 -18.14 0.64
CA ASP A 584 -6.71 -19.44 1.29
C ASP A 584 -5.46 -20.19 0.80
N LEU A 585 -4.52 -20.44 1.71
CA LEU A 585 -3.29 -21.19 1.48
C LEU A 585 -3.36 -22.62 2.05
N SER A 586 -4.53 -23.11 2.43
CA SER A 586 -4.71 -24.46 2.96
C SER A 586 -4.29 -25.57 1.98
N ARG A 587 -4.26 -25.26 0.69
CA ARG A 587 -3.79 -26.16 -0.38
C ARG A 587 -2.34 -25.87 -0.83
N CYS A 588 -1.60 -25.11 -0.05
CA CYS A 588 -0.20 -24.79 -0.36
C CYS A 588 0.76 -25.73 0.35
N LEU A 589 1.74 -26.24 -0.39
CA LEU A 589 2.97 -26.78 0.16
C LEU A 589 4.00 -25.64 0.18
N ILE A 590 4.33 -25.19 1.39
CA ILE A 590 5.25 -24.07 1.61
C ILE A 590 6.64 -24.62 1.87
N VAL A 591 7.59 -24.25 1.02
CA VAL A 591 8.99 -24.60 1.16
C VAL A 591 9.79 -23.31 1.33
N MET A 592 10.63 -23.29 2.34
CA MET A 592 11.57 -22.20 2.61
C MET A 592 12.99 -22.72 2.45
N THR A 593 13.86 -22.00 1.76
CA THR A 593 15.28 -22.37 1.64
C THR A 593 16.14 -21.42 2.45
N SER A 594 17.24 -21.94 2.99
CA SER A 594 18.21 -21.13 3.74
C SER A 594 19.64 -21.68 3.61
N ASN A 595 20.60 -20.78 3.62
CA ASN A 595 22.03 -21.08 3.62
C ASN A 595 22.67 -21.00 5.02
N LEU A 596 21.85 -20.92 6.09
CA LEU A 596 22.33 -20.84 7.46
C LEU A 596 23.18 -22.08 7.83
N GLY A 597 24.29 -21.84 8.51
CA GLY A 597 25.24 -22.87 8.89
C GLY A 597 26.16 -23.38 7.77
N ALA A 598 26.00 -22.89 6.53
CA ALA A 598 26.78 -23.38 5.38
C ALA A 598 28.30 -23.31 5.59
N SER A 599 28.83 -22.19 6.10
CA SER A 599 30.26 -22.03 6.38
C SER A 599 30.76 -22.96 7.48
N GLN A 600 29.93 -23.25 8.51
CA GLN A 600 30.28 -24.19 9.58
C GLN A 600 30.24 -25.64 9.08
N MET A 601 29.28 -25.97 8.21
CA MET A 601 29.19 -27.29 7.57
C MET A 601 30.36 -27.54 6.64
N GLN A 602 30.78 -26.54 5.85
CA GLN A 602 31.97 -26.62 4.98
C GLN A 602 33.26 -26.75 5.80
N GLY A 603 33.43 -25.96 6.87
CA GLY A 603 34.59 -26.09 7.75
C GLY A 603 34.71 -27.46 8.41
N LEU A 604 33.58 -28.12 8.71
CA LEU A 604 33.57 -29.51 9.20
C LEU A 604 33.95 -30.50 8.07
N ALA A 605 33.54 -30.24 6.85
CA ALA A 605 33.87 -31.07 5.69
C ALA A 605 35.35 -30.93 5.27
N GLU A 606 35.94 -29.72 5.37
CA GLU A 606 37.33 -29.43 5.05
C GLU A 606 38.28 -29.73 6.20
N GLY A 607 37.83 -29.67 7.47
CA GLY A 607 38.65 -29.84 8.68
C GLY A 607 38.93 -31.28 9.08
N GLY A 608 38.49 -32.27 8.31
CA GLY A 608 38.79 -33.68 8.49
C GLY A 608 40.16 -34.10 7.96
N MET A 609 41.23 -33.33 8.18
CA MET A 609 42.60 -33.78 7.96
C MET A 609 43.02 -34.73 9.08
N GLY A 610 42.69 -35.98 8.96
CA GLY A 610 43.15 -37.06 9.81
C GLY A 610 42.53 -38.38 9.37
N PHE A 611 43.30 -39.21 8.63
CA PHE A 611 43.08 -40.60 8.30
C PHE A 611 41.62 -41.01 8.04
N ARG A 612 41.17 -40.97 6.82
CA ARG A 612 39.92 -41.61 6.34
C ARG A 612 40.09 -43.15 6.40
N SER A 613 39.40 -43.79 7.36
CA SER A 613 39.09 -45.20 7.23
C SER A 613 37.79 -45.35 6.41
N PRO A 614 37.66 -46.36 5.56
CA PRO A 614 36.48 -46.60 4.77
C PRO A 614 35.35 -47.32 5.52
N ASP A 615 35.02 -46.88 6.75
CA ASP A 615 33.95 -47.48 7.56
C ASP A 615 32.67 -46.61 7.49
N SER A 616 31.60 -47.27 7.03
CA SER A 616 30.26 -46.66 6.88
C SER A 616 29.66 -46.10 8.18
N SER A 617 30.12 -46.57 9.35
CA SER A 617 29.67 -46.10 10.68
C SER A 617 30.17 -44.66 11.02
N ILE A 618 31.25 -44.21 10.41
CA ILE A 618 31.85 -42.89 10.64
C ILE A 618 31.07 -41.81 9.82
N ASP A 619 30.54 -42.17 8.68
CA ASP A 619 29.76 -41.27 7.82
C ASP A 619 28.42 -40.89 8.47
N ASP A 620 27.72 -41.79 9.16
CA ASP A 620 26.45 -41.49 9.82
C ASP A 620 26.61 -40.56 11.05
N GLN A 621 27.72 -40.68 11.77
CA GLN A 621 28.04 -39.77 12.87
C GLN A 621 28.40 -38.38 12.39
N PHE A 622 29.06 -38.28 11.22
CA PHE A 622 29.40 -37.02 10.59
C PHE A 622 28.15 -36.31 10.08
N ASP A 623 27.25 -37.01 9.41
CA ASP A 623 25.97 -36.47 8.91
C ASP A 623 25.09 -35.94 10.07
N THR A 624 25.01 -36.70 11.19
CA THR A 624 24.30 -36.27 12.41
C THR A 624 24.90 -34.98 13.01
N LYS A 625 26.22 -34.82 12.93
CA LYS A 625 26.91 -33.61 13.42
C LYS A 625 26.61 -32.40 12.55
N ILE A 626 26.57 -32.56 11.21
CA ILE A 626 26.15 -31.55 10.26
C ILE A 626 24.72 -31.10 10.51
N GLU A 627 23.79 -32.05 10.72
CA GLU A 627 22.39 -31.75 11.03
C GLU A 627 22.24 -30.91 12.29
N ARG A 628 22.93 -31.24 13.36
CA ARG A 628 22.91 -30.48 14.61
C ARG A 628 23.45 -29.05 14.46
N VAL A 629 24.50 -28.87 13.64
CA VAL A 629 25.08 -27.57 13.37
C VAL A 629 24.12 -26.70 12.57
N ALA A 630 23.50 -27.25 11.54
CA ALA A 630 22.52 -26.56 10.70
C ALA A 630 21.28 -26.14 11.50
N GLU A 631 20.69 -27.06 12.26
CA GLU A 631 19.54 -26.78 13.13
C GLU A 631 19.89 -25.75 14.21
N GLY A 632 21.09 -25.85 14.81
CA GLY A 632 21.57 -24.89 15.79
C GLY A 632 21.74 -23.49 15.21
N ALA A 633 22.18 -23.37 13.95
CA ALA A 633 22.27 -22.10 13.25
C ALA A 633 20.87 -21.52 12.94
N ALA A 634 19.92 -22.34 12.53
CA ALA A 634 18.52 -21.93 12.32
C ALA A 634 17.85 -21.46 13.62
N LYS A 635 18.00 -22.21 14.72
CA LYS A 635 17.45 -21.84 16.05
C LYS A 635 18.04 -20.55 16.62
N ARG A 636 19.24 -20.15 16.20
CA ARG A 636 19.84 -18.86 16.58
C ARG A 636 19.33 -17.69 15.76
N LYS A 637 18.93 -17.93 14.52
CA LYS A 637 18.48 -16.88 13.60
C LYS A 637 16.98 -16.64 13.66
N PHE A 638 16.19 -17.72 13.71
CA PHE A 638 14.73 -17.65 13.72
C PHE A 638 14.20 -17.72 15.16
N SER A 639 13.07 -17.04 15.40
CA SER A 639 12.41 -17.09 16.69
C SER A 639 11.90 -18.50 17.00
N PRO A 640 11.83 -18.91 18.29
CA PRO A 640 11.24 -20.19 18.68
C PRO A 640 9.82 -20.37 18.16
N GLU A 641 9.05 -19.27 18.09
CA GLU A 641 7.69 -19.26 17.59
C GLU A 641 7.63 -19.64 16.09
N PHE A 642 8.55 -19.12 15.27
CA PHE A 642 8.66 -19.48 13.87
C PHE A 642 9.05 -20.96 13.69
N MET A 643 10.05 -21.42 14.42
CA MET A 643 10.52 -22.79 14.35
C MET A 643 9.45 -23.83 14.75
N ASN A 644 8.58 -23.49 15.70
CA ASN A 644 7.50 -24.37 16.16
C ASN A 644 6.34 -24.50 15.15
N ARG A 645 6.27 -23.64 14.13
CA ARG A 645 5.26 -23.69 13.07
C ARG A 645 5.71 -24.43 11.83
N LEU A 646 6.97 -24.86 11.81
CA LEU A 646 7.51 -25.70 10.74
C LEU A 646 7.17 -27.17 11.02
N ASP A 647 6.66 -27.87 10.02
CA ASP A 647 6.37 -29.29 10.14
C ASP A 647 7.66 -30.09 10.12
N LYS A 648 8.63 -29.72 9.29
CA LYS A 648 9.94 -30.37 9.19
C LYS A 648 11.05 -29.41 8.79
N VAL A 649 12.21 -29.62 9.40
CA VAL A 649 13.49 -29.03 8.97
C VAL A 649 14.28 -30.15 8.27
N VAL A 650 14.74 -29.89 7.06
CA VAL A 650 15.49 -30.84 6.26
C VAL A 650 16.86 -30.28 5.93
N VAL A 651 17.91 -30.99 6.33
CA VAL A 651 19.29 -30.57 6.08
C VAL A 651 19.80 -31.23 4.80
N PHE A 652 20.24 -30.41 3.86
CA PHE A 652 20.81 -30.82 2.59
C PHE A 652 22.30 -31.10 2.76
N LYS A 653 22.69 -32.32 2.42
CA LYS A 653 24.07 -32.77 2.50
C LYS A 653 24.91 -32.24 1.34
N THR A 654 26.21 -32.14 1.53
CA THR A 654 27.15 -31.86 0.44
C THR A 654 27.15 -32.99 -0.57
N LEU A 655 27.16 -32.64 -1.86
CA LEU A 655 27.15 -33.64 -2.92
C LEU A 655 28.52 -34.31 -3.02
N ARG A 656 28.52 -35.65 -3.09
CA ARG A 656 29.71 -36.48 -3.29
C ARG A 656 30.02 -36.60 -4.78
N GLU A 657 31.22 -37.07 -5.15
CA GLU A 657 31.66 -37.15 -6.54
C GLU A 657 30.75 -38.09 -7.39
N GLU A 658 30.25 -39.17 -6.80
CA GLU A 658 29.28 -40.07 -7.42
C GLU A 658 27.99 -39.35 -7.78
N HIS A 659 27.43 -38.56 -6.84
CA HIS A 659 26.23 -37.78 -7.07
C HIS A 659 26.43 -36.72 -8.17
N LEU A 660 27.64 -36.14 -8.26
CA LEU A 660 27.95 -35.14 -9.28
C LEU A 660 28.04 -35.76 -10.68
N LYS A 661 28.49 -37.03 -10.79
CA LYS A 661 28.47 -37.79 -12.07
C LYS A 661 27.02 -38.03 -12.52
N GLU A 662 26.16 -38.47 -11.64
CA GLU A 662 24.75 -38.69 -11.96
C GLU A 662 24.04 -37.36 -12.34
N ILE A 663 24.34 -36.25 -11.63
CA ILE A 663 23.81 -34.93 -11.97
C ILE A 663 24.28 -34.49 -13.36
N LEU A 664 25.56 -34.74 -13.71
CA LEU A 664 26.07 -34.45 -15.05
C LEU A 664 25.28 -35.20 -16.11
N ASP A 665 25.03 -36.50 -15.92
CA ASP A 665 24.27 -37.30 -16.88
C ASP A 665 22.82 -36.80 -17.04
N ILE A 666 22.18 -36.38 -15.96
CA ILE A 666 20.85 -35.75 -15.99
C ILE A 666 20.90 -34.45 -16.80
N GLU A 667 21.88 -33.56 -16.55
CA GLU A 667 22.01 -32.28 -17.26
C GLU A 667 22.34 -32.49 -18.75
N LEU A 668 23.19 -33.41 -19.09
CA LEU A 668 23.43 -33.80 -20.51
C LEU A 668 22.15 -34.30 -21.17
N GLY A 669 21.36 -35.11 -20.47
CA GLY A 669 20.05 -35.56 -20.93
C GLY A 669 19.05 -34.41 -21.15
N ILE A 670 19.08 -33.35 -20.31
CA ILE A 670 18.27 -32.13 -20.48
C ILE A 670 18.71 -31.40 -21.76
N VAL A 671 20.03 -31.24 -21.99
CA VAL A 671 20.56 -30.64 -23.23
C VAL A 671 20.11 -31.42 -24.44
N GLN A 672 20.21 -32.77 -24.42
CA GLN A 672 19.77 -33.63 -25.52
C GLN A 672 18.27 -33.46 -25.81
N ARG A 673 17.41 -33.46 -24.79
CA ARG A 673 15.97 -33.20 -24.96
C ARG A 673 15.70 -31.83 -25.56
N ARG A 674 16.44 -30.78 -25.12
CA ARG A 674 16.33 -29.41 -25.64
C ARG A 674 16.66 -29.38 -27.15
N ILE A 675 17.71 -30.05 -27.57
CA ILE A 675 18.08 -30.19 -29.01
C ILE A 675 16.97 -30.90 -29.79
N LEU A 676 16.43 -31.99 -29.25
CA LEU A 676 15.36 -32.74 -29.89
C LEU A 676 14.01 -32.01 -29.94
N SER A 677 13.80 -31.02 -29.09
CA SER A 677 12.58 -30.18 -29.06
C SER A 677 12.68 -28.92 -29.93
N CYS A 678 13.85 -28.63 -30.54
CA CYS A 678 14.00 -27.49 -31.43
C CYS A 678 13.15 -27.66 -32.69
N VAL A 679 12.48 -26.58 -33.12
CA VAL A 679 11.69 -26.54 -34.36
C VAL A 679 12.64 -26.26 -35.53
N GLY A 680 12.65 -27.13 -36.57
CA GLY A 680 13.48 -26.95 -37.76
C GLY A 680 14.49 -28.09 -38.00
N ASN A 681 15.39 -27.88 -38.96
CA ASN A 681 16.36 -28.90 -39.42
C ASN A 681 17.59 -29.06 -38.49
N SER A 682 17.47 -28.76 -37.21
CA SER A 682 18.61 -28.73 -36.25
C SER A 682 18.55 -29.82 -35.19
N GLN A 683 17.70 -30.82 -35.34
CA GLN A 683 17.59 -31.94 -34.40
C GLN A 683 18.68 -32.97 -34.65
N PHE A 684 19.51 -33.27 -33.66
CA PHE A 684 20.57 -34.27 -33.73
C PHE A 684 20.80 -34.94 -32.37
N VAL A 685 21.53 -36.03 -32.37
CA VAL A 685 21.90 -36.74 -31.12
C VAL A 685 23.39 -36.62 -30.90
N PHE A 686 23.81 -36.40 -29.65
CA PHE A 686 25.21 -36.41 -29.28
C PHE A 686 25.51 -37.45 -28.19
N THR A 687 26.73 -37.96 -28.20
CA THR A 687 27.29 -38.84 -27.15
C THR A 687 28.59 -38.25 -26.64
N CYS A 688 28.81 -38.29 -25.32
CA CYS A 688 30.04 -37.84 -24.68
C CYS A 688 30.82 -39.04 -24.18
N SER A 689 32.15 -39.06 -24.42
CA SER A 689 33.03 -40.05 -23.82
C SER A 689 33.20 -39.81 -22.32
N ASP A 690 33.64 -40.83 -21.58
CA ASP A 690 33.91 -40.71 -20.13
C ASP A 690 35.04 -39.71 -19.82
N ALA A 691 35.98 -39.56 -20.75
CA ALA A 691 37.02 -38.54 -20.68
C ALA A 691 36.44 -37.12 -20.69
N VAL A 692 35.47 -36.84 -21.60
CA VAL A 692 34.74 -35.56 -21.64
C VAL A 692 33.96 -35.31 -20.35
N LYS A 693 33.25 -36.31 -19.84
CA LYS A 693 32.52 -36.22 -18.57
C LYS A 693 33.45 -35.87 -17.42
N THR A 694 34.63 -36.46 -17.37
CA THR A 694 35.64 -36.19 -16.33
C THR A 694 36.16 -34.75 -16.40
N VAL A 695 36.40 -34.21 -17.59
CA VAL A 695 36.82 -32.83 -17.78
C VAL A 695 35.69 -31.85 -17.41
N LEU A 696 34.45 -32.13 -17.84
CA LEU A 696 33.29 -31.30 -17.46
C LEU A 696 33.08 -31.26 -15.94
N LEU A 697 33.28 -32.37 -15.24
CA LEU A 697 33.23 -32.42 -13.78
C LEU A 697 34.36 -31.61 -13.16
N LYS A 698 35.61 -31.79 -13.63
CA LYS A 698 36.78 -31.07 -13.12
C LYS A 698 36.66 -29.57 -13.26
N GLU A 699 36.16 -29.09 -14.41
CA GLU A 699 35.96 -27.67 -14.70
C GLU A 699 34.66 -27.10 -14.07
N GLY A 700 33.65 -27.97 -13.85
CA GLY A 700 32.32 -27.60 -13.42
C GLY A 700 32.08 -27.70 -11.93
N ILE A 701 33.02 -28.22 -11.13
CA ILE A 701 32.88 -28.38 -9.70
C ILE A 701 33.73 -27.31 -8.97
N ASP A 702 33.04 -26.46 -8.20
CA ASP A 702 33.68 -25.57 -7.25
C ASP A 702 33.32 -26.08 -5.82
N PRO A 703 34.29 -26.34 -4.95
CA PRO A 703 34.05 -26.78 -3.57
C PRO A 703 33.12 -25.84 -2.78
N LYS A 704 33.10 -24.55 -3.13
CA LYS A 704 32.27 -23.55 -2.45
C LYS A 704 30.83 -23.45 -2.99
N TYR A 705 30.62 -23.74 -4.29
CA TYR A 705 29.35 -23.48 -4.97
C TYR A 705 28.65 -24.76 -5.47
N GLY A 706 29.21 -25.94 -5.20
CA GLY A 706 28.65 -27.24 -5.55
C GLY A 706 28.35 -27.39 -7.06
N ALA A 707 27.22 -28.00 -7.40
CA ALA A 707 26.84 -28.27 -8.81
C ALA A 707 26.37 -27.03 -9.60
N ARG A 708 26.34 -25.82 -9.01
CA ARG A 708 25.83 -24.61 -9.69
C ARG A 708 26.68 -24.20 -10.91
N HIS A 709 28.00 -24.45 -10.85
CA HIS A 709 28.91 -24.15 -11.93
C HIS A 709 28.85 -25.20 -13.08
N LEU A 710 28.43 -26.43 -12.79
CA LEU A 710 28.38 -27.51 -13.77
C LEU A 710 27.50 -27.15 -14.97
N LYS A 711 26.34 -26.59 -14.75
CA LYS A 711 25.43 -26.12 -15.79
C LYS A 711 26.06 -25.03 -16.69
N ARG A 712 26.78 -24.08 -16.10
CA ARG A 712 27.48 -23.04 -16.87
C ARG A 712 28.64 -23.59 -17.65
N THR A 713 29.34 -24.58 -17.10
CA THR A 713 30.44 -25.26 -17.79
C THR A 713 29.91 -26.07 -18.99
N ILE A 714 28.79 -26.78 -18.84
CA ILE A 714 28.12 -27.48 -19.94
C ILE A 714 27.70 -26.49 -21.04
N GLU A 715 27.08 -25.36 -20.67
CA GLU A 715 26.68 -24.34 -21.67
C GLU A 715 27.91 -23.78 -22.41
N ARG A 716 28.99 -23.46 -21.69
CA ARG A 716 30.21 -22.90 -22.29
C ARG A 716 30.98 -23.90 -23.15
N MET A 717 31.21 -25.09 -22.64
CA MET A 717 32.13 -26.06 -23.25
C MET A 717 31.45 -26.97 -24.27
N LEU A 718 30.14 -27.19 -24.11
CA LEU A 718 29.39 -28.13 -24.95
C LEU A 718 28.37 -27.41 -25.84
N VAL A 719 27.42 -26.68 -25.24
CA VAL A 719 26.28 -26.11 -25.97
C VAL A 719 26.72 -25.00 -26.93
N SER A 720 27.62 -24.11 -26.51
CA SER A 720 28.10 -23.02 -27.36
C SER A 720 28.86 -23.53 -28.62
N PRO A 721 29.83 -24.47 -28.51
CA PRO A 721 30.42 -25.06 -29.70
C PRO A 721 29.42 -25.81 -30.62
N LEU A 722 28.50 -26.59 -30.02
CA LEU A 722 27.46 -27.27 -30.80
C LEU A 722 26.58 -26.29 -31.56
N SER A 723 26.23 -25.17 -30.94
CA SER A 723 25.45 -24.10 -31.60
C SER A 723 26.18 -23.49 -32.78
N ASN A 724 27.52 -23.35 -32.72
CA ASN A 724 28.35 -22.88 -33.82
C ASN A 724 28.39 -23.90 -34.95
N LEU A 725 28.47 -25.21 -34.66
CA LEU A 725 28.45 -26.27 -35.67
C LEU A 725 27.09 -26.35 -36.38
N VAL A 726 26.00 -26.18 -35.68
CA VAL A 726 24.66 -26.11 -36.27
C VAL A 726 24.51 -24.85 -37.14
N SER A 727 24.92 -23.68 -36.65
CA SER A 727 24.74 -22.40 -37.35
C SER A 727 25.63 -22.30 -38.61
N SER A 728 26.76 -23.01 -38.63
CA SER A 728 27.66 -23.12 -39.81
C SER A 728 27.24 -24.22 -40.78
N GLY A 729 26.16 -24.96 -40.53
CA GLY A 729 25.66 -26.03 -41.38
C GLY A 729 26.52 -27.30 -41.37
N GLN A 730 27.42 -27.46 -40.41
CA GLN A 730 28.25 -28.66 -40.24
C GLN A 730 27.48 -29.83 -39.58
N ILE A 731 26.40 -29.52 -38.87
CA ILE A 731 25.46 -30.47 -38.26
C ILE A 731 24.09 -30.25 -38.89
N THR A 732 23.48 -31.33 -39.35
CA THR A 732 22.17 -31.33 -40.02
C THR A 732 21.17 -32.24 -39.32
N LEU A 733 19.91 -32.24 -39.78
CA LEU A 733 18.83 -33.03 -39.22
C LEU A 733 19.17 -34.53 -39.19
N GLY A 734 19.04 -35.14 -38.00
CA GLY A 734 19.21 -36.60 -37.84
C GLY A 734 20.66 -37.06 -37.71
N ASP A 735 21.61 -36.17 -37.62
CA ASP A 735 23.02 -36.49 -37.42
C ASP A 735 23.30 -37.07 -36.03
N THR A 736 24.33 -37.87 -35.91
CA THR A 736 24.86 -38.39 -34.64
C THR A 736 26.29 -37.91 -34.45
N ILE A 737 26.55 -37.22 -33.34
CA ILE A 737 27.83 -36.57 -33.03
C ILE A 737 28.49 -37.30 -31.85
N ALA A 738 29.74 -37.71 -32.01
CA ALA A 738 30.59 -38.11 -30.87
C ALA A 738 31.41 -36.92 -30.39
N ILE A 739 31.46 -36.73 -29.09
CA ILE A 739 32.26 -35.70 -28.43
C ILE A 739 33.33 -36.40 -27.63
N ASP A 740 34.60 -36.09 -27.93
CA ASP A 740 35.76 -36.67 -27.29
C ASP A 740 36.82 -35.60 -26.97
N ILE A 741 37.94 -35.99 -26.42
CA ILE A 741 39.06 -35.11 -26.06
C ILE A 741 40.29 -35.51 -26.88
N ASP A 742 40.93 -34.52 -27.49
CA ASP A 742 42.20 -34.72 -28.15
C ASP A 742 43.39 -34.83 -27.17
N LYS A 743 44.60 -35.09 -27.72
CA LYS A 743 45.85 -35.20 -26.94
C LYS A 743 46.24 -33.88 -26.24
N THR A 744 45.62 -32.77 -26.61
CA THR A 744 45.87 -31.41 -26.05
C THR A 744 44.87 -31.05 -24.97
N GLY A 745 43.87 -31.92 -24.71
CA GLY A 745 42.81 -31.65 -23.72
C GLY A 745 41.63 -30.82 -24.25
N THR A 746 41.57 -30.59 -25.58
CA THR A 746 40.50 -29.81 -26.21
C THR A 746 39.38 -30.74 -26.68
N LEU A 747 38.12 -30.30 -26.55
CA LEU A 747 36.95 -31.05 -27.02
C LEU A 747 36.94 -31.13 -28.53
N THR A 748 36.77 -32.34 -29.05
CA THR A 748 36.61 -32.64 -30.49
C THR A 748 35.20 -33.15 -30.77
N PHE A 749 34.65 -32.70 -31.88
CA PHE A 749 33.29 -33.05 -32.31
C PHE A 749 33.41 -33.84 -33.63
N THR A 750 32.99 -35.10 -33.63
CA THR A 750 33.12 -35.99 -34.77
C THR A 750 31.73 -36.43 -35.22
N LEU A 751 31.44 -36.28 -36.51
CA LEU A 751 30.20 -36.78 -37.11
C LEU A 751 30.34 -38.32 -37.28
N LEU A 752 29.50 -39.09 -36.56
CA LEU A 752 29.49 -40.56 -36.67
C LEU A 752 28.61 -41.03 -37.82
N THR A 753 27.39 -40.48 -37.93
CA THR A 753 26.44 -40.86 -38.97
C THR A 753 25.70 -39.62 -39.44
N GLN A 754 25.51 -39.49 -40.74
CA GLN A 754 24.81 -38.37 -41.36
C GLN A 754 23.35 -38.74 -41.61
N GLY A 755 22.40 -37.97 -41.10
CA GLY A 755 20.98 -38.11 -41.35
C GLY A 755 20.33 -39.45 -40.96
N ALA A 756 21.04 -40.33 -40.24
CA ALA A 756 20.57 -41.70 -39.95
C ALA A 756 19.26 -41.73 -39.11
N LEU A 757 19.02 -40.72 -38.34
CA LEU A 757 17.82 -40.61 -37.46
C LEU A 757 16.72 -39.71 -38.05
N ALA A 758 16.93 -39.15 -39.24
CA ALA A 758 15.95 -38.27 -39.88
C ALA A 758 14.56 -38.92 -40.12
N PRO A 759 14.44 -40.20 -40.54
CA PRO A 759 13.14 -40.86 -40.67
C PRO A 759 12.38 -40.99 -39.33
N VAL A 760 13.06 -41.36 -38.27
CA VAL A 760 12.48 -41.56 -36.92
C VAL A 760 12.06 -40.23 -36.31
N MET A 761 12.78 -39.15 -36.61
CA MET A 761 12.46 -37.81 -36.17
C MET A 761 11.28 -37.20 -36.94
N ALA A 762 11.15 -37.49 -38.25
CA ALA A 762 10.04 -37.04 -39.07
C ALA A 762 8.71 -37.71 -38.67
N GLU A 763 8.75 -38.96 -38.26
CA GLU A 763 7.54 -39.68 -37.77
C GLU A 763 6.99 -39.13 -36.45
N LYS A 764 7.88 -38.69 -35.54
CA LYS A 764 7.49 -38.05 -34.29
C LYS A 764 6.88 -36.62 -34.45
N LEU A 765 7.25 -35.91 -35.50
CA LEU A 765 6.70 -34.60 -35.84
C LEU A 765 5.30 -34.67 -36.46
N GLN A 766 4.88 -35.83 -36.97
CA GLN A 766 3.52 -36.06 -37.52
C GLN A 766 2.52 -36.54 -36.45
N THR A 767 2.99 -36.90 -35.25
CA THR A 767 2.16 -37.44 -34.14
C THR A 767 2.03 -36.47 -32.95
N THR A 768 2.58 -35.27 -33.04
CA THR A 768 2.42 -34.16 -32.08
C THR A 768 1.69 -32.97 -32.72
#